data_6ed41e7899561d56b4b462f6954aef7a
#
_entry.id   6ed41e7899561d56b4b462f6954aef7a
#
_cell.length_a   1.000
_cell.length_b   1.000
_cell.length_c   1.000
_cell.angle_alpha   90.00
_cell.angle_beta   90.00
_cell.angle_gamma   90.00
#
_symmetry.space_group_name_H-M   'P 1'
#
loop_
_entity.id
_entity.type
_entity.pdbx_description
1 polymer ?
#
loop_
_entity_poly.entity_id
_entity_poly.type
_entity_poly.pdbx_seq_one_letter_code
_entity_poly.pdbx_strand_id
1 'polypeptide(L)'
;MNEMMTKIKDYFKENGTKPLAVHELEEELEIEDAVDFKELVKALNELEHQGELVRTRKNRFGLPEKMNLVRGKIQMHAKGFAFLIPDDENQTDVYIHPNDLASAMNNDLVLVRIEKGDGSGSRPEGTVIRILERAVTEVVGTYEDNKAFGFVIADDKRIPNDIFIPKNQNNGAVSGHKVLARITKYPEGRMSAEGEVTEILGHKNDPGIDILSIIYKHGIKIDFPDEVLDQAAQTPETIREDEISNRRDLRDETIVTIDGADAKDLDDAVTVKKLENGNYKLGVYIADVSYYVKEGSPIDKEAFERGTSVYLVDRVIPMIPHRLSNGICSLNPQVDRLTLGCEMEIDTSGKVVNHEIFQSVIKTTERMTYKDVNRILVDKDEEVRARYEALVPMFEDMEKLAEILRNKRFGRGAIDFDFKEAQVLVDDEGKAEDVVIRERSVAERLIEEFMLAANETVAEHFHWMDVPFIHRIHEDPDDGKLQHFFEFLGGLGYRVKGTANEIHPQALQKVLEEAAGKPEEMIISKLMLRSMKQAKYDPQGIGHFGLATEFYTHFTSPIRRYPDLIVHRLIRTYLIEKTMDKKTIGSWKDKLPEIARHTSGRERTAVDAERDTDDLKKAEYMAERIGEEYTGVISSVTSFGLFVELENTIEGLVHVSYLTDDYYHFDEQHYAMIGERTGKVYKIGQEVKVKVTAVNMDEHAIDFEMVSGGVPSERKGKKKPGKKIKAKKKR
;
A
#
# COMPACT_ATOMS: atom_id res chain seq x y z
N MET A 1 -35.01 -4.10 -3.80
CA MET A 1 -34.28 -2.83 -4.10
C MET A 1 -32.97 -3.08 -4.81
N ASN A 2 -32.02 -3.88 -4.32
CA ASN A 2 -30.78 -4.18 -5.03
C ASN A 2 -30.98 -4.83 -6.40
N GLU A 3 -31.92 -5.77 -6.51
CA GLU A 3 -32.27 -6.43 -7.77
C GLU A 3 -32.86 -5.43 -8.79
N MET A 4 -33.70 -4.50 -8.35
CA MET A 4 -34.25 -3.44 -9.19
C MET A 4 -33.15 -2.47 -9.66
N MET A 5 -32.23 -2.09 -8.78
CA MET A 5 -31.08 -1.23 -9.15
C MET A 5 -30.21 -1.91 -10.20
N THR A 6 -29.93 -3.20 -10.06
CA THR A 6 -29.15 -3.97 -11.04
C THR A 6 -29.89 -4.02 -12.39
N LYS A 7 -31.18 -4.33 -12.41
CA LYS A 7 -32.01 -4.32 -13.62
C LYS A 7 -31.93 -2.97 -14.34
N ILE A 8 -32.04 -1.86 -13.62
CA ILE A 8 -31.96 -0.51 -14.18
C ILE A 8 -30.57 -0.25 -14.77
N LYS A 9 -29.50 -0.61 -14.05
CA LYS A 9 -28.12 -0.43 -14.50
C LYS A 9 -27.85 -1.23 -15.78
N ASP A 10 -28.24 -2.49 -15.82
CA ASP A 10 -28.05 -3.38 -16.96
C ASP A 10 -28.80 -2.85 -18.18
N TYR A 11 -30.05 -2.42 -18.00
CA TYR A 11 -30.83 -1.81 -19.08
C TYR A 11 -30.11 -0.57 -19.68
N PHE A 12 -29.63 0.35 -18.82
CA PHE A 12 -28.93 1.54 -19.31
C PHE A 12 -27.58 1.22 -19.95
N LYS A 13 -26.86 0.18 -19.49
CA LYS A 13 -25.60 -0.26 -20.11
C LYS A 13 -25.84 -0.84 -21.50
N GLU A 14 -26.89 -1.67 -21.66
CA GLU A 14 -27.18 -2.34 -22.92
C GLU A 14 -27.89 -1.44 -23.93
N ASN A 15 -28.84 -0.59 -23.48
CA ASN A 15 -29.75 0.15 -24.35
C ASN A 15 -29.66 1.69 -24.19
N GLY A 16 -28.90 2.17 -23.24
CA GLY A 16 -28.97 3.55 -22.77
C GLY A 16 -28.24 4.59 -23.59
N THR A 17 -28.76 4.97 -24.74
CA THR A 17 -28.24 6.11 -25.53
C THR A 17 -28.92 7.44 -25.25
N LYS A 18 -30.12 7.44 -24.68
CA LYS A 18 -30.92 8.66 -24.39
C LYS A 18 -31.49 8.59 -22.97
N PRO A 19 -31.57 9.75 -22.27
CA PRO A 19 -32.24 9.81 -20.99
C PRO A 19 -33.73 9.47 -21.10
N LEU A 20 -34.24 8.62 -20.19
CA LEU A 20 -35.63 8.15 -20.13
C LEU A 20 -36.38 8.72 -18.93
N ALA A 21 -37.68 8.98 -19.10
CA ALA A 21 -38.55 9.32 -18.01
C ALA A 21 -39.00 8.07 -17.23
N VAL A 22 -39.49 8.23 -16.01
CA VAL A 22 -39.88 7.11 -15.15
C VAL A 22 -40.91 6.19 -15.82
N HIS A 23 -41.91 6.76 -16.52
CA HIS A 23 -42.95 5.98 -17.23
C HIS A 23 -42.40 5.23 -18.45
N GLU A 24 -41.38 5.78 -19.13
CA GLU A 24 -40.70 5.08 -20.22
C GLU A 24 -39.89 3.88 -19.67
N LEU A 25 -39.23 4.05 -18.49
CA LEU A 25 -38.54 2.95 -17.83
C LEU A 25 -39.47 1.88 -17.27
N GLU A 26 -40.67 2.27 -16.82
CA GLU A 26 -41.73 1.37 -16.39
C GLU A 26 -42.15 0.43 -17.55
N GLU A 27 -42.37 1.01 -18.74
CA GLU A 27 -42.70 0.25 -19.94
C GLU A 27 -41.54 -0.68 -20.39
N GLU A 28 -40.32 -0.17 -20.43
CA GLU A 28 -39.14 -0.90 -20.90
C GLU A 28 -38.70 -2.04 -19.96
N LEU A 29 -38.93 -1.88 -18.66
CA LEU A 29 -38.62 -2.89 -17.65
C LEU A 29 -39.81 -3.85 -17.35
N GLU A 30 -40.92 -3.70 -18.10
CA GLU A 30 -42.13 -4.51 -17.99
C GLU A 30 -42.68 -4.54 -16.54
N ILE A 31 -42.81 -3.39 -15.90
CA ILE A 31 -43.31 -3.24 -14.54
C ILE A 31 -44.84 -3.07 -14.58
N GLU A 32 -45.58 -4.07 -14.09
CA GLU A 32 -47.04 -4.09 -14.18
C GLU A 32 -47.73 -3.77 -12.84
N ASP A 33 -47.03 -3.88 -11.70
CA ASP A 33 -47.66 -3.68 -10.41
C ASP A 33 -47.18 -2.43 -9.66
N ALA A 34 -48.05 -1.94 -8.73
CA ALA A 34 -47.81 -0.72 -7.96
C ALA A 34 -46.64 -0.88 -6.92
N VAL A 35 -46.31 -2.10 -6.53
CA VAL A 35 -45.23 -2.38 -5.56
C VAL A 35 -43.89 -2.24 -6.28
N ASP A 36 -43.76 -2.89 -7.43
CA ASP A 36 -42.55 -2.83 -8.26
C ASP A 36 -42.32 -1.42 -8.83
N PHE A 37 -43.39 -0.69 -9.19
CA PHE A 37 -43.30 0.73 -9.53
C PHE A 37 -42.74 1.59 -8.40
N LYS A 38 -43.17 1.35 -7.17
CA LYS A 38 -42.62 2.05 -6.01
C LYS A 38 -41.15 1.69 -5.76
N GLU A 39 -40.77 0.44 -6.00
CA GLU A 39 -39.37 0.03 -5.95
C GLU A 39 -38.54 0.66 -7.07
N LEU A 40 -39.05 0.75 -8.30
CA LEU A 40 -38.40 1.46 -9.41
C LEU A 40 -38.09 2.91 -9.03
N VAL A 41 -39.09 3.65 -8.51
CA VAL A 41 -38.88 5.06 -8.14
C VAL A 41 -37.84 5.20 -7.02
N LYS A 42 -37.87 4.32 -6.02
CA LYS A 42 -36.85 4.30 -4.95
C LYS A 42 -35.47 3.98 -5.49
N ALA A 43 -35.36 2.97 -6.36
CA ALA A 43 -34.08 2.56 -6.96
C ALA A 43 -33.51 3.67 -7.85
N LEU A 44 -34.32 4.37 -8.62
CA LEU A 44 -33.90 5.52 -9.42
C LEU A 44 -33.37 6.68 -8.58
N ASN A 45 -34.07 6.99 -7.47
CA ASN A 45 -33.61 8.04 -6.56
C ASN A 45 -32.29 7.65 -5.86
N GLU A 46 -32.13 6.38 -5.50
CA GLU A 46 -30.90 5.89 -4.90
C GLU A 46 -29.73 5.92 -5.90
N LEU A 47 -29.94 5.46 -7.13
CA LEU A 47 -28.96 5.52 -8.21
C LEU A 47 -28.57 6.97 -8.58
N GLU A 48 -29.55 7.90 -8.51
CA GLU A 48 -29.27 9.32 -8.65
C GLU A 48 -28.44 9.87 -7.49
N HIS A 49 -28.75 9.47 -6.25
CA HIS A 49 -27.99 9.86 -5.07
C HIS A 49 -26.55 9.37 -5.15
N GLN A 50 -26.37 8.13 -5.55
CA GLN A 50 -25.06 7.52 -5.77
C GLN A 50 -24.29 8.05 -7.00
N GLY A 51 -24.95 8.88 -7.84
CA GLY A 51 -24.37 9.42 -9.06
C GLY A 51 -24.19 8.41 -10.19
N GLU A 52 -24.76 7.23 -10.07
CA GLU A 52 -24.76 6.18 -11.10
C GLU A 52 -25.70 6.54 -12.25
N LEU A 53 -26.76 7.28 -11.95
CA LEU A 53 -27.62 7.94 -12.92
C LEU A 53 -27.68 9.43 -12.64
N VAL A 54 -27.93 10.20 -13.68
CA VAL A 54 -28.14 11.64 -13.58
C VAL A 54 -29.49 12.00 -14.09
N ARG A 55 -30.18 12.87 -13.33
CA ARG A 55 -31.49 13.38 -13.66
C ARG A 55 -31.39 14.70 -14.42
N THR A 56 -31.94 14.77 -15.61
CA THR A 56 -31.99 16.00 -16.43
C THR A 56 -33.02 16.98 -15.90
N ARG A 57 -32.92 18.25 -16.34
CA ARG A 57 -33.94 19.29 -16.04
C ARG A 57 -35.37 18.90 -16.47
N LYS A 58 -35.51 17.94 -17.40
CA LYS A 58 -36.79 17.42 -17.86
C LYS A 58 -37.24 16.15 -17.14
N ASN A 59 -36.70 15.86 -15.96
CA ASN A 59 -37.01 14.67 -15.16
C ASN A 59 -36.76 13.34 -15.91
N ARG A 60 -35.69 13.26 -16.71
CA ARG A 60 -35.26 12.05 -17.38
C ARG A 60 -33.96 11.57 -16.76
N PHE A 61 -33.81 10.27 -16.57
CA PHE A 61 -32.63 9.62 -16.01
C PHE A 61 -31.75 9.06 -17.15
N GLY A 62 -30.46 9.14 -17.00
CA GLY A 62 -29.50 8.59 -17.97
C GLY A 62 -28.11 8.45 -17.35
N LEU A 63 -27.22 7.75 -18.06
CA LEU A 63 -25.84 7.56 -17.63
C LEU A 63 -25.06 8.88 -17.66
N PRO A 64 -24.22 9.17 -16.64
CA PRO A 64 -23.38 10.37 -16.59
C PRO A 64 -22.53 10.56 -17.86
N GLU A 65 -21.89 9.49 -18.36
CA GLU A 65 -20.98 9.51 -19.51
C GLU A 65 -21.68 9.99 -20.79
N LYS A 66 -22.97 9.67 -20.95
CA LYS A 66 -23.77 10.13 -22.11
C LYS A 66 -24.16 11.61 -22.03
N MET A 67 -23.87 12.25 -20.90
CA MET A 67 -24.14 13.67 -20.64
C MET A 67 -22.85 14.49 -20.46
N ASN A 68 -21.70 13.98 -20.89
CA ASN A 68 -20.38 14.58 -20.67
C ASN A 68 -20.07 14.80 -19.18
N LEU A 69 -20.56 13.91 -18.31
CA LEU A 69 -20.27 13.89 -16.89
C LEU A 69 -19.44 12.65 -16.57
N VAL A 70 -18.45 12.81 -15.72
CA VAL A 70 -17.60 11.73 -15.21
C VAL A 70 -17.75 11.69 -13.71
N ARG A 71 -18.01 10.49 -13.18
CA ARG A 71 -18.03 10.21 -11.75
C ARG A 71 -16.66 9.74 -11.32
N GLY A 72 -16.20 10.20 -10.15
CA GLY A 72 -14.92 9.79 -9.61
C GLY A 72 -14.57 10.52 -8.33
N LYS A 73 -13.37 10.28 -7.83
CA LYS A 73 -12.85 10.88 -6.59
C LYS A 73 -11.93 12.06 -6.89
N ILE A 74 -12.04 13.10 -6.07
CA ILE A 74 -11.14 14.26 -6.11
C ILE A 74 -9.82 13.90 -5.44
N GLN A 75 -8.73 14.11 -6.16
CA GLN A 75 -7.38 14.11 -5.62
C GLN A 75 -6.85 15.55 -5.60
N MET A 76 -6.87 16.16 -4.41
CA MET A 76 -6.38 17.52 -4.24
C MET A 76 -4.86 17.58 -4.27
N HIS A 77 -4.34 18.66 -4.83
CA HIS A 77 -2.92 19.02 -4.75
C HIS A 77 -2.71 20.17 -3.75
N ALA A 78 -1.58 20.19 -3.05
CA ALA A 78 -1.26 21.24 -2.06
C ALA A 78 -1.28 22.68 -2.63
N LYS A 79 -1.14 22.85 -3.95
CA LYS A 79 -1.27 24.14 -4.65
C LYS A 79 -2.73 24.55 -4.93
N GLY A 80 -3.73 23.80 -4.45
CA GLY A 80 -5.14 24.12 -4.51
C GLY A 80 -5.89 23.69 -5.79
N PHE A 81 -5.24 23.11 -6.79
CA PHE A 81 -5.90 22.43 -7.90
C PHE A 81 -6.13 20.95 -7.58
N ALA A 82 -6.92 20.25 -8.38
CA ALA A 82 -7.16 18.83 -8.21
C ALA A 82 -7.17 18.05 -9.52
N PHE A 83 -7.15 16.74 -9.38
CA PHE A 83 -7.51 15.80 -10.44
C PHE A 83 -8.76 15.03 -10.03
N LEU A 84 -9.67 14.81 -10.97
CA LEU A 84 -10.67 13.77 -10.83
C LEU A 84 -10.03 12.45 -11.27
N ILE A 85 -10.06 11.48 -10.40
CA ILE A 85 -9.72 10.09 -10.70
C ILE A 85 -11.04 9.38 -11.02
N PRO A 86 -11.31 9.05 -12.32
CA PRO A 86 -12.55 8.39 -12.71
C PRO A 86 -12.72 7.02 -12.04
N ASP A 87 -13.98 6.60 -11.85
CA ASP A 87 -14.27 5.23 -11.38
C ASP A 87 -13.95 4.18 -12.46
N ASP A 88 -13.99 4.55 -13.73
CA ASP A 88 -13.57 3.71 -14.86
C ASP A 88 -12.06 3.88 -15.11
N GLU A 89 -11.28 2.87 -14.81
CA GLU A 89 -9.82 2.85 -14.96
C GLU A 89 -9.32 3.06 -16.40
N ASN A 90 -10.21 2.93 -17.41
CA ASN A 90 -9.86 3.20 -18.82
C ASN A 90 -9.96 4.68 -19.20
N GLN A 91 -10.47 5.51 -18.30
CA GLN A 91 -10.57 6.95 -18.52
C GLN A 91 -9.34 7.66 -17.95
N THR A 92 -8.91 8.73 -18.63
CA THR A 92 -7.79 9.55 -18.17
C THR A 92 -8.24 10.51 -17.06
N ASP A 93 -7.34 10.81 -16.13
CA ASP A 93 -7.55 11.78 -15.07
C ASP A 93 -7.90 13.15 -15.65
N VAL A 94 -8.87 13.83 -15.02
CA VAL A 94 -9.36 15.13 -15.45
C VAL A 94 -8.80 16.22 -14.55
N TYR A 95 -8.12 17.21 -15.13
CA TYR A 95 -7.62 18.35 -14.39
C TYR A 95 -8.77 19.28 -13.97
N ILE A 96 -8.78 19.74 -12.70
CA ILE A 96 -9.77 20.65 -12.14
C ILE A 96 -9.06 21.87 -11.57
N HIS A 97 -9.36 23.02 -12.15
CA HIS A 97 -8.81 24.30 -11.69
C HIS A 97 -9.40 24.65 -10.30
N PRO A 98 -8.65 25.36 -9.41
CA PRO A 98 -9.14 25.75 -8.07
C PRO A 98 -10.52 26.43 -8.06
N ASN A 99 -10.84 27.21 -9.10
CA ASN A 99 -12.12 27.91 -9.21
C ASN A 99 -13.29 26.98 -9.62
N ASP A 100 -12.99 25.78 -10.15
CA ASP A 100 -13.97 24.83 -10.69
C ASP A 100 -14.22 23.65 -9.73
N LEU A 101 -13.61 23.69 -8.54
CA LEU A 101 -13.79 22.69 -7.49
C LEU A 101 -15.14 22.80 -6.77
N ALA A 102 -15.87 23.91 -6.92
CA ALA A 102 -17.00 24.25 -6.09
C ALA A 102 -16.62 24.23 -4.59
N SER A 103 -17.14 23.27 -3.82
CA SER A 103 -16.75 23.06 -2.42
C SER A 103 -16.10 21.68 -2.19
N ALA A 104 -15.65 21.00 -3.26
CA ALA A 104 -15.07 19.69 -3.16
C ALA A 104 -13.74 19.73 -2.38
N MET A 105 -13.54 18.71 -1.56
CA MET A 105 -12.34 18.46 -0.77
C MET A 105 -11.67 17.17 -1.20
N ASN A 106 -10.51 16.88 -0.65
CA ASN A 106 -9.76 15.69 -1.01
C ASN A 106 -10.56 14.41 -0.77
N ASN A 107 -10.52 13.47 -1.72
CA ASN A 107 -11.24 12.19 -1.74
C ASN A 107 -12.79 12.29 -1.83
N ASP A 108 -13.39 13.47 -1.92
CA ASP A 108 -14.83 13.58 -2.16
C ASP A 108 -15.21 12.85 -3.45
N LEU A 109 -16.31 12.11 -3.39
CA LEU A 109 -16.90 11.49 -4.57
C LEU A 109 -17.78 12.53 -5.29
N VAL A 110 -17.51 12.79 -6.55
CA VAL A 110 -18.12 13.89 -7.29
C VAL A 110 -18.58 13.51 -8.71
N LEU A 111 -19.44 14.34 -9.28
CA LEU A 111 -19.71 14.40 -10.70
C LEU A 111 -19.05 15.64 -11.29
N VAL A 112 -18.22 15.43 -12.32
CA VAL A 112 -17.48 16.47 -13.03
C VAL A 112 -18.00 16.56 -14.45
N ARG A 113 -18.25 17.77 -14.95
CA ARG A 113 -18.50 18.03 -16.35
C ARG A 113 -17.19 18.22 -17.08
N ILE A 114 -16.97 17.43 -18.12
CA ILE A 114 -15.82 17.58 -18.98
C ILE A 114 -16.04 18.75 -19.91
N GLU A 115 -15.13 19.71 -19.89
CA GLU A 115 -15.03 20.75 -20.90
C GLU A 115 -14.26 20.17 -22.09
N LYS A 116 -14.68 20.55 -23.34
CA LYS A 116 -14.05 20.03 -24.54
C LYS A 116 -12.59 20.46 -24.56
N GLY A 117 -11.68 19.51 -24.41
CA GLY A 117 -10.28 19.72 -24.75
C GLY A 117 -10.21 20.18 -26.24
N ASP A 118 -9.36 21.13 -26.54
CA ASP A 118 -9.16 21.70 -27.85
C ASP A 118 -8.55 20.76 -28.91
N GLY A 119 -8.52 19.46 -28.64
CA GLY A 119 -7.99 18.41 -29.54
C GLY A 119 -6.47 18.42 -29.71
N SER A 120 -5.74 19.22 -28.94
CA SER A 120 -4.28 19.39 -29.04
C SER A 120 -3.44 18.43 -28.21
N GLY A 121 -4.03 17.34 -27.68
CA GLY A 121 -3.33 16.35 -26.85
C GLY A 121 -3.12 16.80 -25.40
N SER A 122 -3.76 17.91 -24.98
CA SER A 122 -3.79 18.34 -23.57
C SER A 122 -4.71 17.45 -22.74
N ARG A 123 -4.42 17.32 -21.45
CA ARG A 123 -5.28 16.60 -20.51
C ARG A 123 -6.67 17.22 -20.47
N PRO A 124 -7.75 16.42 -20.34
CA PRO A 124 -9.10 16.95 -20.24
C PRO A 124 -9.23 17.82 -18.98
N GLU A 125 -9.93 18.95 -19.11
CA GLU A 125 -10.28 19.84 -18.01
C GLU A 125 -11.74 19.66 -17.64
N GLY A 126 -12.10 19.90 -16.38
CA GLY A 126 -13.46 19.71 -15.91
C GLY A 126 -13.85 20.62 -14.76
N THR A 127 -15.18 20.74 -14.56
CA THR A 127 -15.80 21.52 -13.48
C THR A 127 -16.65 20.58 -12.60
N VAL A 128 -16.50 20.64 -11.28
CA VAL A 128 -17.32 19.90 -10.32
C VAL A 128 -18.76 20.45 -10.37
N ILE A 129 -19.70 19.58 -10.74
CA ILE A 129 -21.14 19.94 -10.82
C ILE A 129 -21.89 19.54 -9.56
N ARG A 130 -21.51 18.43 -8.95
CA ARG A 130 -22.19 17.88 -7.77
C ARG A 130 -21.22 17.08 -6.93
N ILE A 131 -21.32 17.22 -5.62
CA ILE A 131 -20.66 16.37 -4.64
C ILE A 131 -21.66 15.32 -4.22
N LEU A 132 -21.29 14.06 -4.40
CA LEU A 132 -22.13 12.90 -4.10
C LEU A 132 -21.91 12.45 -2.66
N GLU A 133 -20.65 12.40 -2.24
CA GLU A 133 -20.24 11.96 -0.91
C GLU A 133 -19.08 12.80 -0.40
N ARG A 134 -19.12 13.20 0.85
CA ARG A 134 -18.05 13.90 1.54
C ARG A 134 -17.10 12.91 2.19
N ALA A 135 -15.84 12.97 1.83
CA ALA A 135 -14.81 12.15 2.44
C ALA A 135 -14.20 12.82 3.68
N VAL A 136 -14.06 14.15 3.66
CA VAL A 136 -13.49 14.92 4.77
C VAL A 136 -14.61 15.51 5.60
N THR A 137 -14.90 14.91 6.75
CA THR A 137 -15.88 15.38 7.74
C THR A 137 -15.22 15.94 8.99
N GLU A 138 -13.99 15.49 9.28
CA GLU A 138 -13.17 15.93 10.41
C GLU A 138 -11.76 16.25 9.91
N VAL A 139 -11.11 17.21 10.56
CA VAL A 139 -9.77 17.67 10.21
C VAL A 139 -8.93 17.76 11.47
N VAL A 140 -7.74 17.15 11.45
CA VAL A 140 -6.74 17.37 12.50
C VAL A 140 -5.83 18.55 12.11
N GLY A 141 -5.48 19.37 13.08
CA GLY A 141 -4.60 20.50 12.84
C GLY A 141 -4.24 21.28 14.10
N THR A 142 -3.49 22.33 13.91
CA THR A 142 -3.08 23.20 15.00
C THR A 142 -4.07 24.36 15.16
N TYR A 143 -4.62 24.52 16.37
CA TYR A 143 -5.52 25.62 16.69
C TYR A 143 -4.73 26.89 16.95
N GLU A 144 -5.16 28.00 16.34
CA GLU A 144 -4.65 29.36 16.56
C GLU A 144 -5.79 30.28 16.99
N ASP A 145 -5.64 30.91 18.16
CA ASP A 145 -6.65 31.82 18.75
C ASP A 145 -6.46 33.25 18.26
N ASN A 146 -7.54 33.90 17.87
CA ASN A 146 -7.59 35.28 17.45
C ASN A 146 -8.65 36.08 18.23
N LYS A 147 -8.64 36.02 19.57
CA LYS A 147 -9.51 36.74 20.54
C LYS A 147 -11.03 36.60 20.29
N ALA A 148 -11.51 36.84 19.07
CA ALA A 148 -12.94 36.80 18.71
C ALA A 148 -13.35 35.50 18.01
N PHE A 149 -12.42 34.77 17.46
CA PHE A 149 -12.58 33.49 16.73
C PHE A 149 -11.24 32.77 16.72
N GLY A 150 -11.21 31.57 16.19
CA GLY A 150 -9.96 30.85 15.96
C GLY A 150 -9.90 30.23 14.59
N PHE A 151 -8.76 29.64 14.26
CA PHE A 151 -8.55 28.85 13.07
C PHE A 151 -7.90 27.53 13.45
N VAL A 152 -8.20 26.48 12.68
CA VAL A 152 -7.44 25.24 12.67
C VAL A 152 -6.67 25.18 11.37
N ILE A 153 -5.35 25.23 11.49
CA ILE A 153 -4.40 25.03 10.39
C ILE A 153 -4.26 23.53 10.19
N ALA A 154 -4.81 23.02 9.08
CA ALA A 154 -4.85 21.58 8.82
C ALA A 154 -3.43 20.98 8.64
N ASP A 155 -3.20 19.82 9.22
CA ASP A 155 -1.95 19.06 9.02
C ASP A 155 -1.87 18.45 7.61
N ASP A 156 -3.01 18.19 6.99
CA ASP A 156 -3.08 17.74 5.60
C ASP A 156 -2.98 18.94 4.65
N LYS A 157 -1.84 19.09 3.98
CA LYS A 157 -1.58 20.16 3.01
C LYS A 157 -2.52 20.15 1.80
N ARG A 158 -3.27 19.07 1.58
CA ARG A 158 -4.33 18.99 0.56
C ARG A 158 -5.58 19.76 0.95
N ILE A 159 -5.65 20.24 2.20
CA ILE A 159 -6.64 21.20 2.68
C ILE A 159 -5.97 22.58 2.70
N PRO A 160 -6.09 23.38 1.62
CA PRO A 160 -5.25 24.57 1.43
C PRO A 160 -5.68 25.77 2.27
N ASN A 161 -6.89 25.73 2.83
CA ASN A 161 -7.45 26.84 3.63
C ASN A 161 -7.69 26.40 5.08
N ASP A 162 -7.37 27.29 6.02
CA ASP A 162 -7.62 27.08 7.44
C ASP A 162 -9.11 26.96 7.71
N ILE A 163 -9.48 26.14 8.71
CA ILE A 163 -10.86 25.95 9.14
C ILE A 163 -11.21 27.04 10.15
N PHE A 164 -12.21 27.84 9.85
CA PHE A 164 -12.70 28.89 10.75
C PHE A 164 -13.46 28.25 11.93
N ILE A 165 -13.09 28.64 13.15
CA ILE A 165 -13.70 28.16 14.40
C ILE A 165 -14.37 29.33 15.13
N PRO A 166 -15.71 29.38 15.25
CA PRO A 166 -16.40 30.35 16.09
C PRO A 166 -15.95 30.25 17.55
N LYS A 167 -15.91 31.38 18.27
CA LYS A 167 -15.40 31.46 19.64
C LYS A 167 -16.06 30.48 20.62
N ASN A 168 -17.36 30.22 20.43
CA ASN A 168 -18.13 29.29 21.27
C ASN A 168 -18.00 27.82 20.85
N GLN A 169 -17.21 27.51 19.81
CA GLN A 169 -17.01 26.17 19.27
C GLN A 169 -15.55 25.71 19.36
N ASN A 170 -14.72 26.42 20.13
CA ASN A 170 -13.30 26.05 20.30
C ASN A 170 -13.05 25.00 21.39
N ASN A 171 -14.07 24.52 22.09
CA ASN A 171 -13.98 23.51 23.15
C ASN A 171 -12.88 23.76 24.20
N GLY A 172 -12.54 25.05 24.45
CA GLY A 172 -11.45 25.42 25.36
C GLY A 172 -10.03 25.31 24.80
N ALA A 173 -9.90 25.08 23.49
CA ALA A 173 -8.61 25.04 22.83
C ALA A 173 -7.90 26.42 22.92
N VAL A 174 -6.58 26.40 23.07
CA VAL A 174 -5.69 27.57 23.05
C VAL A 174 -4.66 27.40 21.94
N SER A 175 -4.03 28.52 21.51
CA SER A 175 -3.03 28.50 20.44
C SER A 175 -1.93 27.46 20.72
N GLY A 176 -1.61 26.66 19.71
CA GLY A 176 -0.63 25.58 19.78
C GLY A 176 -1.21 24.21 20.16
N HIS A 177 -2.50 24.11 20.52
CA HIS A 177 -3.14 22.82 20.68
C HIS A 177 -3.32 22.12 19.33
N LYS A 178 -2.98 20.83 19.26
CA LYS A 178 -3.44 19.93 18.23
C LYS A 178 -4.88 19.51 18.55
N VAL A 179 -5.77 19.68 17.59
CA VAL A 179 -7.19 19.45 17.76
C VAL A 179 -7.78 18.65 16.63
N LEU A 180 -8.86 17.93 16.92
CA LEU A 180 -9.76 17.38 15.93
C LEU A 180 -10.93 18.36 15.78
N ALA A 181 -11.15 18.86 14.56
CA ALA A 181 -12.23 19.77 14.22
C ALA A 181 -13.21 19.13 13.25
N ARG A 182 -14.50 19.10 13.59
CA ARG A 182 -15.56 18.66 12.69
C ARG A 182 -15.98 19.80 11.80
N ILE A 183 -16.11 19.55 10.51
CA ILE A 183 -16.59 20.53 9.53
C ILE A 183 -18.11 20.69 9.69
N THR A 184 -18.57 21.88 10.02
CA THR A 184 -19.99 22.25 10.14
C THR A 184 -20.52 22.89 8.86
N LYS A 185 -19.64 23.62 8.14
CA LYS A 185 -19.96 24.18 6.80
C LYS A 185 -18.75 24.02 5.90
N TYR A 186 -18.99 23.52 4.71
CA TYR A 186 -17.94 23.34 3.69
C TYR A 186 -17.60 24.66 2.99
N PRO A 187 -16.39 24.78 2.37
CA PRO A 187 -15.99 26.00 1.66
C PRO A 187 -17.04 26.41 0.63
N GLU A 188 -17.34 27.71 0.54
CA GLU A 188 -18.26 28.24 -0.46
C GLU A 188 -17.68 29.52 -1.08
N GLY A 189 -17.37 29.48 -2.37
CA GLY A 189 -16.72 30.57 -3.07
C GLY A 189 -15.33 30.89 -2.48
N ARG A 190 -15.20 32.07 -1.83
CA ARG A 190 -13.95 32.50 -1.18
C ARG A 190 -13.95 32.29 0.35
N MET A 191 -15.03 31.74 0.90
CA MET A 191 -15.12 31.50 2.33
C MET A 191 -14.46 30.18 2.68
N SER A 192 -13.66 30.17 3.74
CA SER A 192 -13.08 28.98 4.34
C SER A 192 -14.19 28.08 4.90
N ALA A 193 -13.88 26.79 5.09
CA ALA A 193 -14.75 25.92 5.85
C ALA A 193 -14.92 26.44 7.28
N GLU A 194 -16.10 26.20 7.89
CA GLU A 194 -16.38 26.47 9.29
C GLU A 194 -16.47 25.13 10.04
N GLY A 195 -15.93 25.08 11.24
CA GLY A 195 -15.91 23.87 12.06
C GLY A 195 -16.06 24.12 13.54
N GLU A 196 -16.17 23.04 14.29
CA GLU A 196 -16.13 23.01 15.75
C GLU A 196 -15.04 22.07 16.24
N VAL A 197 -14.32 22.43 17.29
CA VAL A 197 -13.34 21.55 17.92
C VAL A 197 -14.08 20.48 18.73
N THR A 198 -13.95 19.23 18.30
CA THR A 198 -14.55 18.08 18.97
C THR A 198 -13.65 17.50 20.04
N GLU A 199 -12.32 17.51 19.79
CA GLU A 199 -11.34 16.92 20.68
C GLU A 199 -10.04 17.77 20.72
N ILE A 200 -9.41 17.87 21.89
CA ILE A 200 -8.09 18.44 22.08
C ILE A 200 -7.12 17.27 22.32
N LEU A 201 -6.20 17.06 21.37
CA LEU A 201 -5.25 15.94 21.42
C LEU A 201 -4.10 16.21 22.40
N GLY A 202 -3.73 17.48 22.59
CA GLY A 202 -2.63 17.95 23.43
C GLY A 202 -1.96 19.18 22.82
N HIS A 203 -0.88 19.66 23.43
CA HIS A 203 -0.08 20.72 22.83
C HIS A 203 0.88 20.12 21.77
N LYS A 204 1.12 20.83 20.66
CA LYS A 204 1.94 20.34 19.56
C LYS A 204 3.38 19.94 19.94
N ASN A 205 3.87 20.42 21.09
CA ASN A 205 5.19 20.07 21.61
C ASN A 205 5.16 18.97 22.68
N ASP A 206 3.98 18.41 23.00
CA ASP A 206 3.89 17.32 23.96
C ASP A 206 4.34 16.01 23.32
N PRO A 207 5.04 15.13 24.05
CA PRO A 207 5.51 13.83 23.52
C PRO A 207 4.36 12.99 22.95
N GLY A 208 4.57 12.45 21.75
CA GLY A 208 3.63 11.53 21.09
C GLY A 208 2.42 12.19 20.42
N ILE A 209 2.22 13.50 20.56
CA ILE A 209 1.13 14.24 19.89
C ILE A 209 1.38 14.34 18.39
N ASP A 210 2.61 14.37 17.97
CA ASP A 210 3.05 14.35 16.58
C ASP A 210 2.57 13.07 15.86
N ILE A 211 2.84 11.90 16.41
CA ILE A 211 2.37 10.62 15.85
C ILE A 211 0.85 10.51 15.94
N LEU A 212 0.25 10.95 17.06
CA LEU A 212 -1.19 10.97 17.22
C LEU A 212 -1.88 11.82 16.14
N SER A 213 -1.31 12.97 15.81
CA SER A 213 -1.79 13.81 14.70
C SER A 213 -1.77 13.09 13.36
N ILE A 214 -0.72 12.32 13.06
CA ILE A 214 -0.63 11.52 11.83
C ILE A 214 -1.72 10.44 11.80
N ILE A 215 -1.96 9.76 12.92
CA ILE A 215 -3.01 8.74 13.03
C ILE A 215 -4.38 9.34 12.66
N TYR A 216 -4.73 10.48 13.26
CA TYR A 216 -6.00 11.17 12.98
C TYR A 216 -6.04 11.76 11.55
N LYS A 217 -4.92 12.29 11.04
CA LYS A 217 -4.79 12.78 9.64
C LYS A 217 -5.16 11.71 8.62
N HIS A 218 -4.80 10.46 8.89
CA HIS A 218 -5.11 9.32 8.03
C HIS A 218 -6.45 8.65 8.36
N GLY A 219 -7.23 9.19 9.30
CA GLY A 219 -8.53 8.64 9.70
C GLY A 219 -8.43 7.23 10.28
N ILE A 220 -7.34 6.93 10.98
CA ILE A 220 -7.10 5.64 11.61
C ILE A 220 -7.72 5.68 13.01
N LYS A 221 -8.62 4.72 13.30
CA LYS A 221 -9.26 4.58 14.61
C LYS A 221 -8.33 3.86 15.57
N ILE A 222 -8.03 4.46 16.72
CA ILE A 222 -7.18 3.86 17.77
C ILE A 222 -8.01 2.90 18.61
N ASP A 223 -9.10 3.40 19.18
CA ASP A 223 -9.93 2.67 20.12
C ASP A 223 -10.93 1.75 19.41
N PHE A 224 -11.31 0.69 20.10
CA PHE A 224 -12.38 -0.18 19.66
C PHE A 224 -13.70 0.24 20.30
N PRO A 225 -14.84 0.16 19.57
CA PRO A 225 -16.16 0.36 20.15
C PRO A 225 -16.46 -0.60 21.30
N ASP A 226 -17.28 -0.16 22.27
CA ASP A 226 -17.65 -0.96 23.44
C ASP A 226 -18.22 -2.34 23.06
N GLU A 227 -19.07 -2.41 22.04
CA GLU A 227 -19.66 -3.68 21.56
C GLU A 227 -18.59 -4.67 21.05
N VAL A 228 -17.50 -4.18 20.52
CA VAL A 228 -16.35 -4.99 20.05
C VAL A 228 -15.56 -5.50 21.25
N LEU A 229 -15.32 -4.63 22.24
CA LEU A 229 -14.63 -5.00 23.47
C LEU A 229 -15.44 -6.00 24.31
N ASP A 230 -16.76 -5.82 24.37
CA ASP A 230 -17.68 -6.74 25.05
C ASP A 230 -17.66 -8.13 24.40
N GLN A 231 -17.68 -8.22 23.07
CA GLN A 231 -17.54 -9.48 22.36
C GLN A 231 -16.17 -10.11 22.60
N ALA A 232 -15.10 -9.30 22.55
CA ALA A 232 -13.75 -9.78 22.83
C ALA A 232 -13.61 -10.34 24.24
N ALA A 233 -14.22 -9.67 25.24
CA ALA A 233 -14.22 -10.12 26.63
C ALA A 233 -14.91 -11.49 26.83
N GLN A 234 -15.90 -11.82 26.00
CA GLN A 234 -16.60 -13.11 26.01
C GLN A 234 -15.83 -14.24 25.31
N THR A 235 -14.79 -13.90 24.54
CA THR A 235 -13.99 -14.90 23.85
C THR A 235 -13.15 -15.70 24.88
N PRO A 236 -13.16 -17.05 24.84
CA PRO A 236 -12.42 -17.87 25.77
C PRO A 236 -10.89 -17.68 25.63
N GLU A 237 -10.15 -17.91 26.71
CA GLU A 237 -8.68 -17.84 26.68
C GLU A 237 -8.04 -19.17 26.29
N THR A 238 -8.77 -20.26 26.42
CA THR A 238 -8.33 -21.62 26.10
C THR A 238 -9.35 -22.29 25.19
N ILE A 239 -8.87 -23.20 24.35
CA ILE A 239 -9.75 -24.01 23.50
C ILE A 239 -10.44 -25.11 24.33
N ARG A 240 -11.65 -25.49 23.90
CA ARG A 240 -12.45 -26.51 24.55
C ARG A 240 -12.30 -27.85 23.84
N GLU A 241 -12.55 -28.93 24.53
CA GLU A 241 -12.50 -30.30 24.00
C GLU A 241 -13.41 -30.49 22.78
N ASP A 242 -14.61 -29.89 22.77
CA ASP A 242 -15.56 -29.98 21.68
C ASP A 242 -15.07 -29.29 20.39
N GLU A 243 -14.17 -28.30 20.51
CA GLU A 243 -13.58 -27.57 19.39
C GLU A 243 -12.50 -28.35 18.66
N ILE A 244 -11.94 -29.38 19.31
CA ILE A 244 -10.85 -30.23 18.79
C ILE A 244 -11.40 -31.41 17.98
N SER A 245 -12.58 -31.93 18.34
CA SER A 245 -13.10 -33.23 17.88
C SER A 245 -13.15 -33.45 16.37
N ASN A 246 -13.30 -32.38 15.57
CA ASN A 246 -13.36 -32.43 14.11
C ASN A 246 -12.10 -31.88 13.43
N ARG A 247 -11.00 -31.73 14.17
CA ARG A 247 -9.74 -31.18 13.66
C ARG A 247 -8.66 -32.26 13.67
N ARG A 248 -7.69 -32.10 12.75
CA ARG A 248 -6.49 -32.96 12.81
C ARG A 248 -5.67 -32.57 14.04
N ASP A 249 -5.40 -33.54 14.88
CA ASP A 249 -4.57 -33.34 16.09
C ASP A 249 -3.09 -33.45 15.71
N LEU A 250 -2.37 -32.34 15.83
CA LEU A 250 -0.95 -32.20 15.53
C LEU A 250 -0.16 -31.71 16.76
N ARG A 251 -0.72 -31.88 17.96
CA ARG A 251 -0.09 -31.36 19.19
C ARG A 251 1.20 -32.12 19.56
N ASP A 252 1.41 -33.30 19.02
CA ASP A 252 2.62 -34.12 19.23
C ASP A 252 3.69 -33.87 18.14
N GLU A 253 3.36 -33.08 17.08
CA GLU A 253 4.32 -32.74 16.03
C GLU A 253 5.25 -31.60 16.47
N THR A 254 6.51 -31.64 16.02
CA THR A 254 7.46 -30.55 16.25
C THR A 254 7.13 -29.39 15.31
N ILE A 255 6.52 -28.36 15.87
CA ILE A 255 6.08 -27.15 15.15
C ILE A 255 6.61 -25.93 15.91
N VAL A 256 7.14 -24.94 15.21
CA VAL A 256 7.71 -23.72 15.80
C VAL A 256 7.13 -22.47 15.14
N THR A 257 7.08 -21.38 15.90
CA THR A 257 6.95 -20.02 15.32
C THR A 257 8.33 -19.39 15.23
N ILE A 258 8.56 -18.52 14.21
CA ILE A 258 9.84 -17.81 14.02
C ILE A 258 9.50 -16.36 13.67
N ASP A 259 9.68 -15.46 14.62
CA ASP A 259 9.22 -14.07 14.54
C ASP A 259 10.24 -13.08 15.10
N GLY A 260 9.93 -11.79 15.03
CA GLY A 260 10.63 -10.75 15.77
C GLY A 260 10.51 -10.95 17.29
N ALA A 261 11.52 -10.51 18.04
CA ALA A 261 11.53 -10.68 19.51
C ALA A 261 10.31 -10.03 20.19
N ASP A 262 9.84 -8.91 19.66
CA ASP A 262 8.74 -8.10 20.20
C ASP A 262 7.35 -8.50 19.68
N ALA A 263 7.26 -9.42 18.70
CA ALA A 263 6.00 -9.87 18.14
C ALA A 263 5.14 -10.55 19.21
N LYS A 264 3.84 -10.22 19.26
CA LYS A 264 2.85 -10.80 20.17
C LYS A 264 1.71 -11.50 19.47
N ASP A 265 1.48 -11.15 18.22
CA ASP A 265 0.44 -11.62 17.31
C ASP A 265 1.02 -12.66 16.34
N LEU A 266 1.31 -13.86 16.86
CA LEU A 266 1.96 -14.93 16.11
C LEU A 266 0.94 -15.60 15.20
N ASP A 267 0.92 -15.19 13.93
CA ASP A 267 -0.01 -15.66 12.91
C ASP A 267 0.30 -17.06 12.38
N ASP A 268 1.57 -17.41 12.24
CA ASP A 268 2.05 -18.59 11.53
C ASP A 268 3.01 -19.45 12.33
N ALA A 269 2.89 -20.76 12.15
CA ALA A 269 3.80 -21.75 12.66
C ALA A 269 4.19 -22.72 11.56
N VAL A 270 5.41 -23.22 11.59
CA VAL A 270 5.98 -24.02 10.52
C VAL A 270 6.65 -25.29 11.02
N THR A 271 6.69 -26.30 10.15
CA THR A 271 7.50 -27.51 10.34
C THR A 271 8.02 -28.01 8.99
N VAL A 272 9.22 -28.55 8.97
CA VAL A 272 9.79 -29.19 7.77
C VAL A 272 10.30 -30.57 8.13
N LYS A 273 9.99 -31.53 7.27
CA LYS A 273 10.46 -32.92 7.44
C LYS A 273 10.94 -33.45 6.09
N LYS A 274 12.16 -33.95 6.04
CA LYS A 274 12.67 -34.62 4.86
C LYS A 274 12.07 -36.02 4.76
N LEU A 275 11.51 -36.37 3.59
CA LEU A 275 10.89 -37.65 3.32
C LEU A 275 11.89 -38.67 2.77
N GLU A 276 11.54 -39.96 2.86
CA GLU A 276 12.40 -41.07 2.36
C GLU A 276 12.67 -41.01 0.85
N ASN A 277 11.71 -40.42 0.08
CA ASN A 277 11.87 -40.23 -1.36
C ASN A 277 12.77 -39.03 -1.74
N GLY A 278 13.31 -38.32 -0.73
CA GLY A 278 14.16 -37.15 -0.91
C GLY A 278 13.42 -35.82 -1.01
N ASN A 279 12.08 -35.85 -1.11
CA ASN A 279 11.25 -34.66 -1.07
C ASN A 279 11.19 -34.08 0.35
N TYR A 280 10.67 -32.84 0.47
CA TYR A 280 10.39 -32.21 1.76
C TYR A 280 8.89 -32.12 1.99
N LYS A 281 8.44 -32.39 3.20
CA LYS A 281 7.11 -32.06 3.67
C LYS A 281 7.20 -30.75 4.44
N LEU A 282 6.59 -29.70 3.91
CA LEU A 282 6.44 -28.41 4.56
C LEU A 282 5.03 -28.29 5.13
N GLY A 283 4.92 -28.07 6.42
CA GLY A 283 3.67 -27.71 7.09
C GLY A 283 3.65 -26.22 7.45
N VAL A 284 2.60 -25.53 7.02
CA VAL A 284 2.33 -24.13 7.37
C VAL A 284 0.98 -24.09 8.06
N TYR A 285 0.95 -23.63 9.31
CA TYR A 285 -0.24 -23.64 10.16
C TYR A 285 -0.54 -22.21 10.59
N ILE A 286 -1.70 -21.70 10.19
CA ILE A 286 -2.08 -20.31 10.40
C ILE A 286 -3.18 -20.26 11.47
N ALA A 287 -3.09 -19.30 12.37
CA ALA A 287 -4.09 -19.03 13.40
C ALA A 287 -5.51 -18.99 12.82
N ASP A 288 -6.42 -19.82 13.32
CA ASP A 288 -7.80 -19.90 12.81
C ASP A 288 -8.66 -18.75 13.37
N VAL A 289 -8.34 -17.52 12.98
CA VAL A 289 -9.07 -16.32 13.38
C VAL A 289 -10.54 -16.40 12.94
N SER A 290 -10.83 -17.03 11.79
CA SER A 290 -12.18 -17.19 11.25
C SER A 290 -13.11 -18.03 12.13
N TYR A 291 -12.53 -18.83 13.02
CA TYR A 291 -13.29 -19.59 14.01
C TYR A 291 -13.88 -18.67 15.09
N TYR A 292 -13.14 -17.66 15.52
CA TYR A 292 -13.53 -16.72 16.59
C TYR A 292 -14.25 -15.49 16.06
N VAL A 293 -13.80 -14.96 14.93
CA VAL A 293 -14.38 -13.76 14.29
C VAL A 293 -15.38 -14.19 13.21
N LYS A 294 -16.63 -14.30 13.62
CA LYS A 294 -17.73 -14.71 12.74
C LYS A 294 -18.22 -13.57 11.87
N GLU A 295 -18.57 -13.88 10.62
CA GLU A 295 -19.12 -12.92 9.67
C GLU A 295 -20.30 -12.14 10.27
N GLY A 296 -20.29 -10.81 10.14
CA GLY A 296 -21.32 -9.90 10.60
C GLY A 296 -21.31 -9.62 12.12
N SER A 297 -20.39 -10.22 12.89
CA SER A 297 -20.22 -9.91 14.32
C SER A 297 -19.63 -8.49 14.53
N PRO A 298 -19.76 -7.89 15.72
CA PRO A 298 -19.14 -6.60 16.01
C PRO A 298 -17.64 -6.55 15.70
N ILE A 299 -16.87 -7.58 16.10
CA ILE A 299 -15.42 -7.66 15.79
C ILE A 299 -15.20 -7.74 14.29
N ASP A 300 -16.00 -8.49 13.54
CA ASP A 300 -15.88 -8.61 12.09
C ASP A 300 -16.13 -7.29 11.36
N LYS A 301 -17.16 -6.58 11.75
CA LYS A 301 -17.49 -5.26 11.16
C LYS A 301 -16.34 -4.26 11.39
N GLU A 302 -15.80 -4.23 12.61
CA GLU A 302 -14.68 -3.35 12.94
C GLU A 302 -13.40 -3.79 12.23
N ALA A 303 -13.13 -5.10 12.14
CA ALA A 303 -11.99 -5.62 11.40
C ALA A 303 -12.08 -5.29 9.89
N PHE A 304 -13.27 -5.34 9.29
CA PHE A 304 -13.51 -4.89 7.93
C PHE A 304 -13.23 -3.39 7.77
N GLU A 305 -13.79 -2.54 8.65
CA GLU A 305 -13.57 -1.09 8.63
C GLU A 305 -12.07 -0.72 8.73
N ARG A 306 -11.33 -1.41 9.60
CA ARG A 306 -9.87 -1.23 9.73
C ARG A 306 -9.10 -1.79 8.53
N GLY A 307 -9.53 -2.92 7.99
CA GLY A 307 -8.97 -3.63 6.85
C GLY A 307 -7.60 -4.26 7.10
N THR A 308 -6.77 -3.65 7.91
CA THR A 308 -5.41 -4.11 8.30
C THR A 308 -4.98 -3.52 9.64
N SER A 309 -4.04 -4.18 10.30
CA SER A 309 -3.27 -3.55 11.40
C SER A 309 -2.32 -2.50 10.83
N VAL A 310 -2.00 -1.47 11.63
CA VAL A 310 -1.08 -0.38 11.24
C VAL A 310 0.12 -0.40 12.19
N TYR A 311 1.33 -0.47 11.62
CA TYR A 311 2.59 -0.57 12.35
C TYR A 311 3.32 0.77 12.28
N LEU A 312 3.23 1.57 13.34
CA LEU A 312 3.92 2.84 13.45
C LEU A 312 5.24 2.68 14.21
N VAL A 313 6.07 3.70 14.16
CA VAL A 313 7.41 3.66 14.78
C VAL A 313 7.37 3.29 16.28
N ASP A 314 6.37 3.79 17.01
CA ASP A 314 6.24 3.66 18.47
C ASP A 314 5.14 2.69 18.91
N ARG A 315 4.22 2.31 18.03
CA ARG A 315 3.04 1.50 18.39
C ARG A 315 2.45 0.73 17.23
N VAL A 316 1.66 -0.30 17.58
CA VAL A 316 0.81 -1.03 16.63
C VAL A 316 -0.65 -0.73 16.93
N ILE A 317 -1.41 -0.36 15.90
CA ILE A 317 -2.88 -0.24 15.97
C ILE A 317 -3.46 -1.51 15.35
N PRO A 318 -4.00 -2.44 16.16
CA PRO A 318 -4.38 -3.76 15.68
C PRO A 318 -5.71 -3.75 14.94
N MET A 319 -5.86 -4.68 13.98
CA MET A 319 -7.11 -4.90 13.24
C MET A 319 -8.19 -5.49 14.15
N ILE A 320 -7.84 -6.36 15.07
CA ILE A 320 -8.74 -7.01 16.04
C ILE A 320 -8.21 -6.81 17.47
N PRO A 321 -9.10 -6.83 18.50
CA PRO A 321 -8.68 -6.59 19.89
C PRO A 321 -7.55 -7.50 20.37
N HIS A 322 -6.66 -6.97 21.20
CA HIS A 322 -5.48 -7.68 21.74
C HIS A 322 -5.82 -8.99 22.45
N ARG A 323 -7.02 -9.10 23.04
CA ARG A 323 -7.49 -10.36 23.66
C ARG A 323 -7.54 -11.51 22.65
N LEU A 324 -7.82 -11.21 21.38
CA LEU A 324 -7.78 -12.19 20.29
C LEU A 324 -6.38 -12.21 19.65
N SER A 325 -5.88 -11.07 19.22
CA SER A 325 -4.64 -11.00 18.42
C SER A 325 -3.41 -11.48 19.17
N ASN A 326 -3.28 -11.20 20.46
CA ASN A 326 -2.16 -11.63 21.30
C ASN A 326 -2.52 -12.83 22.20
N GLY A 327 -3.82 -13.15 22.31
CA GLY A 327 -4.37 -14.19 23.17
C GLY A 327 -4.69 -15.49 22.43
N ILE A 328 -5.99 -15.79 22.29
CA ILE A 328 -6.48 -17.09 21.79
C ILE A 328 -6.08 -17.36 20.33
N CYS A 329 -5.95 -16.33 19.49
CA CYS A 329 -5.52 -16.49 18.11
C CYS A 329 -4.01 -16.62 17.98
N SER A 330 -3.23 -15.95 18.83
CA SER A 330 -1.76 -16.01 18.75
C SER A 330 -1.23 -17.41 19.03
N LEU A 331 -0.36 -17.92 18.16
CA LEU A 331 0.23 -19.27 18.26
C LEU A 331 1.35 -19.34 19.34
N ASN A 332 0.99 -18.90 20.55
CA ASN A 332 1.89 -18.89 21.70
C ASN A 332 2.45 -20.27 21.99
N PRO A 333 3.71 -20.40 22.50
CA PRO A 333 4.36 -21.67 22.73
C PRO A 333 3.68 -22.45 23.85
N GLN A 334 3.72 -23.79 23.75
CA GLN A 334 3.27 -24.74 24.74
C GLN A 334 1.80 -24.68 25.14
N VAL A 335 0.94 -24.01 24.31
CA VAL A 335 -0.50 -23.98 24.49
C VAL A 335 -1.22 -24.47 23.23
N ASP A 336 -2.35 -25.13 23.42
CA ASP A 336 -3.16 -25.62 22.30
C ASP A 336 -3.78 -24.44 21.56
N ARG A 337 -3.70 -24.47 20.20
CA ARG A 337 -4.26 -23.44 19.31
C ARG A 337 -4.94 -24.05 18.10
N LEU A 338 -6.06 -23.46 17.71
CA LEU A 338 -6.77 -23.82 16.49
C LEU A 338 -6.09 -23.19 15.29
N THR A 339 -5.89 -23.97 14.23
CA THR A 339 -5.24 -23.51 13.01
C THR A 339 -5.95 -24.00 11.74
N LEU A 340 -5.73 -23.31 10.62
CA LEU A 340 -5.89 -23.81 9.27
C LEU A 340 -4.51 -24.15 8.73
N GLY A 341 -4.30 -25.39 8.36
CA GLY A 341 -3.03 -25.93 7.89
C GLY A 341 -3.01 -26.05 6.37
N CYS A 342 -1.85 -25.76 5.77
CA CYS A 342 -1.49 -26.12 4.42
C CYS A 342 -0.23 -26.97 4.46
N GLU A 343 -0.36 -28.28 4.26
CA GLU A 343 0.77 -29.18 4.14
C GLU A 343 1.10 -29.42 2.68
N MET A 344 2.37 -29.34 2.32
CA MET A 344 2.87 -29.46 0.96
C MET A 344 4.01 -30.47 0.89
N GLU A 345 3.95 -31.41 -0.05
CA GLU A 345 5.11 -32.20 -0.45
C GLU A 345 5.80 -31.49 -1.60
N ILE A 346 7.08 -31.17 -1.41
CA ILE A 346 7.88 -30.37 -2.33
C ILE A 346 9.07 -31.22 -2.79
N ASP A 347 9.24 -31.36 -4.09
CA ASP A 347 10.36 -32.08 -4.68
C ASP A 347 11.66 -31.26 -4.68
N THR A 348 12.76 -31.90 -5.09
CA THR A 348 14.08 -31.27 -5.13
C THR A 348 14.21 -30.12 -6.16
N SER A 349 13.22 -29.95 -7.04
CA SER A 349 13.12 -28.80 -7.97
C SER A 349 12.31 -27.63 -7.39
N GLY A 350 11.73 -27.80 -6.18
CA GLY A 350 10.85 -26.84 -5.55
C GLY A 350 9.39 -26.91 -6.03
N LYS A 351 9.00 -27.95 -6.80
CA LYS A 351 7.62 -28.13 -7.23
C LYS A 351 6.80 -28.77 -6.12
N VAL A 352 5.64 -28.19 -5.81
CA VAL A 352 4.63 -28.82 -4.96
C VAL A 352 4.00 -29.96 -5.75
N VAL A 353 4.26 -31.19 -5.32
CA VAL A 353 3.77 -32.42 -5.98
C VAL A 353 2.49 -32.95 -5.35
N ASN A 354 2.25 -32.60 -4.09
CA ASN A 354 1.01 -32.89 -3.37
C ASN A 354 0.77 -31.85 -2.30
N HIS A 355 -0.49 -31.56 -1.98
CA HIS A 355 -0.84 -30.65 -0.89
C HIS A 355 -2.19 -31.00 -0.28
N GLU A 356 -2.39 -30.57 0.94
CA GLU A 356 -3.65 -30.71 1.67
C GLU A 356 -3.92 -29.44 2.50
N ILE A 357 -5.16 -28.93 2.43
CA ILE A 357 -5.63 -27.79 3.21
C ILE A 357 -6.70 -28.29 4.19
N PHE A 358 -6.51 -28.07 5.49
CA PHE A 358 -7.38 -28.63 6.51
C PHE A 358 -7.36 -27.79 7.80
N GLN A 359 -8.34 -28.05 8.66
CA GLN A 359 -8.35 -27.49 10.01
C GLN A 359 -7.62 -28.42 11.00
N SER A 360 -6.84 -27.84 11.89
CA SER A 360 -6.05 -28.59 12.87
C SER A 360 -6.03 -27.95 14.25
N VAL A 361 -5.54 -28.68 15.23
CA VAL A 361 -5.10 -28.18 16.51
C VAL A 361 -3.62 -28.48 16.63
N ILE A 362 -2.85 -27.46 17.01
CA ILE A 362 -1.41 -27.54 17.22
C ILE A 362 -1.03 -27.12 18.63
N LYS A 363 0.16 -27.49 19.05
CA LYS A 363 0.82 -26.99 20.23
C LYS A 363 2.27 -26.71 19.86
N THR A 364 2.60 -25.43 19.65
CA THR A 364 3.95 -25.06 19.22
C THR A 364 4.99 -25.47 20.25
N THR A 365 6.04 -26.14 19.77
CA THR A 365 7.12 -26.68 20.60
C THR A 365 7.93 -25.54 21.20
N GLU A 366 8.23 -24.52 20.38
CA GLU A 366 9.07 -23.41 20.81
C GLU A 366 8.66 -22.14 20.02
N ARG A 367 8.79 -20.98 20.66
CA ARG A 367 8.77 -19.69 19.99
C ARG A 367 10.21 -19.26 19.71
N MET A 368 10.61 -19.32 18.44
CA MET A 368 11.92 -18.88 18.01
C MET A 368 11.91 -17.42 17.59
N THR A 369 13.07 -16.78 17.72
CA THR A 369 13.29 -15.46 17.14
C THR A 369 14.12 -15.55 15.85
N TYR A 370 13.94 -14.61 14.91
CA TYR A 370 14.81 -14.51 13.75
C TYR A 370 16.29 -14.47 14.15
N LYS A 371 16.60 -13.76 15.23
CA LYS A 371 17.96 -13.65 15.77
C LYS A 371 18.52 -15.02 16.20
N ASP A 372 17.75 -15.81 16.95
CA ASP A 372 18.24 -17.12 17.42
C ASP A 372 18.38 -18.11 16.27
N VAL A 373 17.44 -18.13 15.32
CA VAL A 373 17.56 -18.99 14.14
C VAL A 373 18.76 -18.60 13.27
N ASN A 374 19.08 -17.32 13.14
CA ASN A 374 20.30 -16.87 12.47
C ASN A 374 21.57 -17.31 13.20
N ARG A 375 21.59 -17.21 14.53
CA ARG A 375 22.72 -17.73 15.33
C ARG A 375 22.90 -19.24 15.15
N ILE A 376 21.81 -19.98 14.98
CA ILE A 376 21.86 -21.43 14.71
C ILE A 376 22.40 -21.73 13.31
N LEU A 377 21.88 -21.05 12.28
CA LEU A 377 22.12 -21.39 10.87
C LEU A 377 23.38 -20.71 10.30
N VAL A 378 23.57 -19.42 10.60
CA VAL A 378 24.64 -18.59 10.01
C VAL A 378 25.86 -18.58 10.92
N ASP A 379 25.70 -18.15 12.15
CA ASP A 379 26.82 -18.00 13.10
C ASP A 379 27.30 -19.34 13.65
N LYS A 380 26.45 -20.37 13.57
CA LYS A 380 26.70 -21.72 14.13
C LYS A 380 27.12 -21.68 15.61
N ASP A 381 26.48 -20.77 16.35
CA ASP A 381 26.73 -20.49 17.74
C ASP A 381 26.48 -21.78 18.60
N GLU A 382 27.55 -22.27 19.21
CA GLU A 382 27.50 -23.54 19.93
C GLU A 382 26.56 -23.51 21.15
N GLU A 383 26.47 -22.38 21.85
CA GLU A 383 25.60 -22.23 23.02
C GLU A 383 24.12 -22.28 22.62
N VAL A 384 23.72 -21.52 21.54
CA VAL A 384 22.34 -21.48 21.04
C VAL A 384 21.97 -22.82 20.40
N ARG A 385 22.88 -23.44 19.65
CA ARG A 385 22.69 -24.80 19.08
C ARG A 385 22.51 -25.87 20.17
N ALA A 386 23.26 -25.79 21.27
CA ALA A 386 23.07 -26.70 22.38
C ALA A 386 21.74 -26.51 23.12
N ARG A 387 21.28 -25.24 23.23
CA ARG A 387 19.96 -24.91 23.81
C ARG A 387 18.83 -25.55 23.03
N TYR A 388 18.91 -25.50 21.70
CA TYR A 388 17.87 -25.95 20.76
C TYR A 388 18.29 -27.22 20.00
N GLU A 389 19.11 -28.08 20.57
CA GLU A 389 19.73 -29.24 19.92
C GLU A 389 18.73 -30.11 19.17
N ALA A 390 17.55 -30.35 19.74
CA ALA A 390 16.48 -31.14 19.10
C ALA A 390 15.88 -30.48 17.84
N LEU A 391 15.96 -29.15 17.70
CA LEU A 391 15.39 -28.40 16.60
C LEU A 391 16.40 -28.09 15.49
N VAL A 392 17.68 -28.15 15.76
CA VAL A 392 18.77 -27.82 14.82
C VAL A 392 18.64 -28.56 13.49
N PRO A 393 18.41 -29.91 13.45
CA PRO A 393 18.25 -30.62 12.18
C PRO A 393 17.08 -30.12 11.33
N MET A 394 15.97 -29.74 11.98
CA MET A 394 14.81 -29.19 11.29
C MET A 394 15.13 -27.82 10.68
N PHE A 395 15.84 -26.93 11.39
CA PHE A 395 16.25 -25.63 10.84
C PHE A 395 17.22 -25.77 9.66
N GLU A 396 18.15 -26.73 9.71
CA GLU A 396 19.03 -27.02 8.59
C GLU A 396 18.27 -27.55 7.34
N ASP A 397 17.22 -28.33 7.55
CA ASP A 397 16.35 -28.74 6.45
C ASP A 397 15.45 -27.60 5.96
N MET A 398 14.99 -26.72 6.86
CA MET A 398 14.27 -25.50 6.49
C MET A 398 15.11 -24.58 5.60
N GLU A 399 16.40 -24.36 5.95
CA GLU A 399 17.32 -23.55 5.15
C GLU A 399 17.48 -24.11 3.73
N LYS A 400 17.71 -25.43 3.59
CA LYS A 400 17.85 -26.08 2.29
C LYS A 400 16.57 -25.97 1.46
N LEU A 401 15.41 -26.20 2.08
CA LEU A 401 14.12 -26.07 1.37
C LEU A 401 13.86 -24.63 0.94
N ALA A 402 14.12 -23.65 1.80
CA ALA A 402 13.98 -22.24 1.47
C ALA A 402 14.88 -21.83 0.28
N GLU A 403 16.11 -22.33 0.23
CA GLU A 403 17.02 -22.12 -0.90
C GLU A 403 16.47 -22.72 -2.20
N ILE A 404 15.92 -23.94 -2.15
CA ILE A 404 15.28 -24.59 -3.31
C ILE A 404 14.08 -23.75 -3.82
N LEU A 405 13.22 -23.30 -2.92
CA LEU A 405 12.05 -22.47 -3.25
C LEU A 405 12.47 -21.13 -3.83
N ARG A 406 13.47 -20.47 -3.22
CA ARG A 406 14.02 -19.20 -3.70
C ARG A 406 14.60 -19.35 -5.11
N ASN A 407 15.42 -20.37 -5.32
CA ASN A 407 16.03 -20.64 -6.64
C ASN A 407 14.96 -20.89 -7.71
N LYS A 408 13.90 -21.64 -7.41
CA LYS A 408 12.75 -21.82 -8.31
C LYS A 408 12.07 -20.48 -8.63
N ARG A 409 11.78 -19.66 -7.61
CA ARG A 409 11.12 -18.35 -7.74
C ARG A 409 11.94 -17.41 -8.64
N PHE A 410 13.26 -17.31 -8.41
CA PHE A 410 14.14 -16.52 -9.27
C PHE A 410 14.28 -17.11 -10.67
N GLY A 411 14.35 -18.43 -10.78
CA GLY A 411 14.43 -19.12 -12.08
C GLY A 411 13.22 -18.85 -12.98
N ARG A 412 12.03 -18.60 -12.43
CA ARG A 412 10.84 -18.19 -13.21
C ARG A 412 10.78 -16.69 -13.51
N GLY A 413 11.66 -15.88 -12.89
CA GLY A 413 11.78 -14.44 -13.19
C GLY A 413 11.21 -13.50 -12.13
N ALA A 414 11.03 -13.95 -10.88
CA ALA A 414 10.60 -13.06 -9.80
C ALA A 414 11.58 -11.90 -9.63
N ILE A 415 11.06 -10.70 -9.49
CA ILE A 415 11.82 -9.47 -9.33
C ILE A 415 11.98 -9.22 -7.84
N ASP A 416 13.21 -9.16 -7.35
CA ASP A 416 13.53 -8.79 -5.96
C ASP A 416 14.27 -7.46 -5.98
N PHE A 417 13.65 -6.45 -5.39
CA PHE A 417 14.29 -5.17 -5.17
C PHE A 417 14.92 -5.18 -3.78
N ASP A 418 16.24 -5.39 -3.75
CA ASP A 418 17.01 -5.39 -2.49
C ASP A 418 17.33 -3.96 -2.05
N PHE A 419 16.29 -3.18 -1.74
CA PHE A 419 16.45 -1.85 -1.15
C PHE A 419 16.81 -1.98 0.33
N LYS A 420 17.74 -1.12 0.77
CA LYS A 420 18.01 -0.96 2.19
C LYS A 420 16.78 -0.36 2.86
N GLU A 421 16.29 -1.02 3.90
CA GLU A 421 15.23 -0.50 4.75
C GLU A 421 15.85 0.10 6.01
N ALA A 422 15.43 1.31 6.39
CA ALA A 422 15.81 1.88 7.67
C ALA A 422 14.78 1.55 8.74
N GLN A 423 15.24 1.35 9.94
CA GLN A 423 14.44 1.29 11.15
C GLN A 423 14.81 2.47 12.04
N VAL A 424 13.83 3.29 12.38
CA VAL A 424 14.00 4.36 13.35
C VAL A 424 13.86 3.75 14.75
N LEU A 425 14.88 3.95 15.59
CA LEU A 425 14.83 3.57 17.01
C LEU A 425 14.37 4.79 17.81
N VAL A 426 13.40 4.58 18.69
CA VAL A 426 12.85 5.61 19.55
C VAL A 426 13.05 5.25 21.03
N ASP A 427 13.18 6.27 21.88
CA ASP A 427 13.22 6.12 23.31
C ASP A 427 11.82 5.87 23.92
N ASP A 428 11.75 5.74 25.25
CA ASP A 428 10.50 5.52 26.00
C ASP A 428 9.50 6.70 25.86
N GLU A 429 9.95 7.88 25.46
CA GLU A 429 9.12 9.06 25.20
C GLU A 429 8.71 9.17 23.72
N GLY A 430 9.15 8.22 22.85
CA GLY A 430 8.88 8.20 21.43
C GLY A 430 9.76 9.14 20.60
N LYS A 431 10.85 9.67 21.17
CA LYS A 431 11.82 10.50 20.47
C LYS A 431 12.81 9.65 19.68
N ALA A 432 13.18 10.10 18.47
CA ALA A 432 14.14 9.40 17.63
C ALA A 432 15.56 9.42 18.21
N GLU A 433 16.11 8.26 18.57
CA GLU A 433 17.48 8.09 19.06
C GLU A 433 18.47 7.78 17.95
N ASP A 434 18.11 6.85 17.05
CA ASP A 434 18.97 6.40 15.96
C ASP A 434 18.17 5.94 14.73
N VAL A 435 18.84 5.88 13.58
CA VAL A 435 18.29 5.35 12.33
C VAL A 435 19.27 4.31 11.80
N VAL A 436 18.89 3.04 11.93
CA VAL A 436 19.73 1.90 11.58
C VAL A 436 19.24 1.21 10.31
N ILE A 437 20.16 0.63 9.54
CA ILE A 437 19.81 -0.19 8.39
C ILE A 437 19.39 -1.56 8.88
N ARG A 438 18.19 -1.99 8.46
CA ARG A 438 17.69 -3.33 8.68
C ARG A 438 18.09 -4.22 7.50
N GLU A 439 18.90 -5.23 7.77
CA GLU A 439 19.21 -6.26 6.79
C GLU A 439 18.25 -7.45 6.95
N ARG A 440 17.70 -7.92 5.83
CA ARG A 440 16.89 -9.15 5.82
C ARG A 440 17.76 -10.36 6.14
N SER A 441 17.51 -10.95 7.27
CA SER A 441 18.24 -12.12 7.76
C SER A 441 17.90 -13.39 6.99
N VAL A 442 18.72 -14.44 7.14
CA VAL A 442 18.45 -15.76 6.55
C VAL A 442 17.14 -16.34 7.10
N ALA A 443 16.87 -16.16 8.38
CA ALA A 443 15.64 -16.64 9.01
C ALA A 443 14.38 -15.92 8.48
N GLU A 444 14.44 -14.61 8.26
CA GLU A 444 13.32 -13.87 7.65
C GLU A 444 13.04 -14.34 6.23
N ARG A 445 14.08 -14.50 5.40
CA ARG A 445 13.96 -15.03 4.05
C ARG A 445 13.38 -16.45 4.01
N LEU A 446 13.75 -17.28 4.97
CA LEU A 446 13.24 -18.65 5.12
C LEU A 446 11.72 -18.65 5.35
N ILE A 447 11.24 -17.87 6.31
CA ILE A 447 9.81 -17.74 6.58
C ILE A 447 9.07 -17.14 5.39
N GLU A 448 9.64 -16.10 4.75
CA GLU A 448 9.06 -15.50 3.53
C GLU A 448 8.82 -16.56 2.44
N GLU A 449 9.80 -17.40 2.11
CA GLU A 449 9.64 -18.43 1.09
C GLU A 449 8.56 -19.47 1.46
N PHE A 450 8.42 -19.81 2.74
CA PHE A 450 7.37 -20.75 3.20
C PHE A 450 5.98 -20.11 3.11
N MET A 451 5.85 -18.83 3.47
CA MET A 451 4.59 -18.10 3.35
C MET A 451 4.19 -17.93 1.88
N LEU A 452 5.15 -17.60 0.99
CA LEU A 452 4.92 -17.52 -0.44
C LEU A 452 4.44 -18.86 -1.01
N ALA A 453 5.08 -19.98 -0.63
CA ALA A 453 4.68 -21.32 -1.07
C ALA A 453 3.25 -21.67 -0.63
N ALA A 454 2.88 -21.37 0.61
CA ALA A 454 1.53 -21.59 1.11
C ALA A 454 0.49 -20.71 0.40
N ASN A 455 0.78 -19.41 0.22
CA ASN A 455 -0.10 -18.46 -0.47
C ASN A 455 -0.33 -18.89 -1.94
N GLU A 456 0.72 -19.28 -2.67
CA GLU A 456 0.61 -19.78 -4.04
C GLU A 456 -0.22 -21.07 -4.10
N THR A 457 0.05 -22.03 -3.19
CA THR A 457 -0.64 -23.32 -3.15
C THR A 457 -2.14 -23.17 -2.87
N VAL A 458 -2.50 -22.30 -1.91
CA VAL A 458 -3.91 -22.02 -1.61
C VAL A 458 -4.59 -21.33 -2.80
N ALA A 459 -3.95 -20.34 -3.42
CA ALA A 459 -4.50 -19.64 -4.57
C ALA A 459 -4.72 -20.58 -5.76
N GLU A 460 -3.75 -21.43 -6.08
CA GLU A 460 -3.84 -22.43 -7.14
C GLU A 460 -4.96 -23.44 -6.87
N HIS A 461 -5.10 -23.92 -5.64
CA HIS A 461 -6.15 -24.87 -5.25
C HIS A 461 -7.56 -24.31 -5.55
N PHE A 462 -7.83 -23.05 -5.12
CA PHE A 462 -9.14 -22.43 -5.34
C PHE A 462 -9.37 -21.96 -6.78
N HIS A 463 -8.32 -21.65 -7.53
CA HIS A 463 -8.44 -21.41 -8.96
C HIS A 463 -9.02 -22.64 -9.70
N TRP A 464 -8.48 -23.84 -9.42
CA TRP A 464 -8.96 -25.08 -10.05
C TRP A 464 -10.33 -25.55 -9.54
N MET A 465 -10.78 -25.03 -8.38
CA MET A 465 -12.15 -25.27 -7.90
C MET A 465 -13.20 -24.43 -8.64
N ASP A 466 -12.79 -23.38 -9.36
CA ASP A 466 -13.66 -22.45 -10.09
C ASP A 466 -14.79 -21.85 -9.22
N VAL A 467 -14.43 -21.37 -8.03
CA VAL A 467 -15.32 -20.73 -7.07
C VAL A 467 -14.92 -19.26 -6.85
N PRO A 468 -15.86 -18.38 -6.45
CA PRO A 468 -15.51 -17.00 -6.07
C PRO A 468 -14.42 -16.99 -5.00
N PHE A 469 -13.35 -16.24 -5.27
CA PHE A 469 -12.19 -16.17 -4.41
C PHE A 469 -11.60 -14.76 -4.40
N ILE A 470 -10.74 -14.44 -3.44
CA ILE A 470 -10.01 -13.19 -3.39
C ILE A 470 -8.53 -13.45 -3.64
N HIS A 471 -7.97 -12.74 -4.61
CA HIS A 471 -6.57 -12.86 -5.03
C HIS A 471 -5.77 -11.63 -4.63
N ARG A 472 -4.47 -11.79 -4.49
CA ARG A 472 -3.50 -10.70 -4.43
C ARG A 472 -2.86 -10.60 -5.81
N ILE A 473 -3.26 -9.61 -6.58
CA ILE A 473 -2.80 -9.43 -7.96
C ILE A 473 -1.76 -8.33 -8.06
N HIS A 474 -0.87 -8.47 -9.05
CA HIS A 474 0.04 -7.43 -9.48
C HIS A 474 0.01 -7.41 -11.00
N GLU A 475 -0.65 -6.39 -11.54
CA GLU A 475 -0.82 -6.22 -12.98
C GLU A 475 0.53 -5.99 -13.68
N ASP A 476 0.55 -6.18 -14.99
CA ASP A 476 1.69 -5.81 -15.82
C ASP A 476 2.03 -4.33 -15.66
N PRO A 477 3.31 -3.96 -15.80
CA PRO A 477 3.76 -2.58 -15.73
C PRO A 477 2.99 -1.65 -16.69
N ASP A 478 2.98 -0.36 -16.40
CA ASP A 478 2.42 0.65 -17.30
C ASP A 478 3.24 0.76 -18.60
N ASP A 479 2.60 0.55 -19.74
CA ASP A 479 3.26 0.51 -21.07
C ASP A 479 4.03 1.79 -21.39
N GLY A 480 3.46 2.95 -21.06
CA GLY A 480 4.09 4.25 -21.34
C GLY A 480 5.32 4.48 -20.47
N LYS A 481 5.22 4.18 -19.17
CA LYS A 481 6.36 4.30 -18.24
C LYS A 481 7.45 3.30 -18.58
N LEU A 482 7.05 2.07 -18.96
CA LEU A 482 8.00 1.02 -19.33
C LEU A 482 8.75 1.37 -20.64
N GLN A 483 8.07 1.99 -21.61
CA GLN A 483 8.69 2.48 -22.83
C GLN A 483 9.77 3.53 -22.52
N HIS A 484 9.47 4.52 -21.68
CA HIS A 484 10.46 5.51 -21.23
C HIS A 484 11.63 4.87 -20.50
N PHE A 485 11.35 3.87 -19.66
CA PHE A 485 12.39 3.11 -18.97
C PHE A 485 13.31 2.38 -19.97
N PHE A 486 12.75 1.76 -21.03
CA PHE A 486 13.57 1.10 -22.05
C PHE A 486 14.43 2.08 -22.87
N GLU A 487 13.91 3.26 -23.16
CA GLU A 487 14.70 4.32 -23.81
C GLU A 487 15.89 4.74 -22.93
N PHE A 488 15.64 4.91 -21.63
CA PHE A 488 16.70 5.20 -20.67
C PHE A 488 17.76 4.08 -20.60
N LEU A 489 17.34 2.80 -20.50
CA LEU A 489 18.25 1.65 -20.50
C LEU A 489 19.08 1.58 -21.78
N GLY A 490 18.47 1.86 -22.93
CA GLY A 490 19.15 1.94 -24.22
C GLY A 490 20.26 3.01 -24.23
N GLY A 491 20.03 4.15 -23.59
CA GLY A 491 21.03 5.21 -23.39
C GLY A 491 22.22 4.77 -22.54
N LEU A 492 22.03 3.84 -21.61
CA LEU A 492 23.07 3.22 -20.78
C LEU A 492 23.73 2.00 -21.45
N GLY A 493 23.20 1.53 -22.58
CA GLY A 493 23.75 0.38 -23.31
C GLY A 493 23.14 -0.98 -22.94
N TYR A 494 22.13 -1.00 -22.07
CA TYR A 494 21.39 -2.22 -21.72
C TYR A 494 20.37 -2.56 -22.82
N ARG A 495 20.13 -3.86 -23.01
CA ARG A 495 19.15 -4.35 -24.00
C ARG A 495 18.12 -5.22 -23.33
N VAL A 496 16.86 -4.82 -23.40
CA VAL A 496 15.74 -5.62 -22.90
C VAL A 496 15.19 -6.48 -24.04
N LYS A 497 14.89 -7.74 -23.76
CA LYS A 497 14.22 -8.64 -24.71
C LYS A 497 12.71 -8.53 -24.48
N GLY A 498 11.97 -8.08 -25.49
CA GLY A 498 10.53 -7.89 -25.47
C GLY A 498 10.14 -6.46 -25.86
N THR A 499 8.84 -6.21 -25.87
CA THR A 499 8.24 -4.89 -26.08
C THR A 499 7.58 -4.43 -24.80
N ALA A 500 7.30 -3.14 -24.65
CA ALA A 500 6.62 -2.63 -23.45
C ALA A 500 5.26 -3.28 -23.21
N ASN A 501 4.55 -3.66 -24.28
CA ASN A 501 3.20 -4.24 -24.22
C ASN A 501 3.19 -5.77 -23.95
N GLU A 502 4.34 -6.43 -24.04
CA GLU A 502 4.46 -7.89 -23.83
C GLU A 502 5.81 -8.20 -23.16
N ILE A 503 5.96 -7.76 -21.94
CA ILE A 503 7.19 -7.98 -21.18
C ILE A 503 7.01 -9.12 -20.15
N HIS A 504 7.93 -10.07 -20.19
CA HIS A 504 7.98 -11.10 -19.16
C HIS A 504 8.87 -10.62 -17.98
N PRO A 505 8.47 -10.86 -16.71
CA PRO A 505 9.24 -10.45 -15.53
C PRO A 505 10.72 -10.82 -15.60
N GLN A 506 11.06 -11.99 -16.13
CA GLN A 506 12.43 -12.47 -16.30
C GLN A 506 13.31 -11.53 -17.15
N ALA A 507 12.73 -10.78 -18.09
CA ALA A 507 13.49 -9.84 -18.90
C ALA A 507 13.95 -8.63 -18.07
N LEU A 508 13.11 -8.18 -17.13
CA LEU A 508 13.43 -7.11 -16.20
C LEU A 508 14.39 -7.57 -15.11
N GLN A 509 14.20 -8.79 -14.58
CA GLN A 509 15.12 -9.40 -13.63
C GLN A 509 16.55 -9.44 -14.17
N LYS A 510 16.76 -9.86 -15.43
CA LYS A 510 18.08 -9.87 -16.06
C LYS A 510 18.74 -8.51 -16.12
N VAL A 511 17.97 -7.44 -16.31
CA VAL A 511 18.50 -6.07 -16.28
C VAL A 511 19.03 -5.73 -14.88
N LEU A 512 18.32 -6.12 -13.81
CA LEU A 512 18.80 -5.92 -12.44
C LEU A 512 20.07 -6.73 -12.16
N GLU A 513 20.10 -8.00 -12.58
CA GLU A 513 21.30 -8.85 -12.46
C GLU A 513 22.50 -8.27 -13.21
N GLU A 514 22.30 -7.74 -14.43
CA GLU A 514 23.35 -7.10 -15.21
C GLU A 514 23.82 -5.77 -14.60
N ALA A 515 22.93 -5.05 -13.89
CA ALA A 515 23.24 -3.77 -13.24
C ALA A 515 23.87 -3.94 -11.85
N ALA A 516 23.73 -5.10 -11.23
CA ALA A 516 24.19 -5.37 -9.87
C ALA A 516 25.68 -5.02 -9.65
N GLY A 517 25.97 -4.26 -8.60
CA GLY A 517 27.32 -3.76 -8.25
C GLY A 517 27.85 -2.64 -9.14
N LYS A 518 27.04 -2.12 -10.08
CA LYS A 518 27.44 -0.98 -10.92
C LYS A 518 26.85 0.34 -10.40
N PRO A 519 27.47 1.49 -10.73
CA PRO A 519 26.98 2.80 -10.28
C PRO A 519 25.53 3.11 -10.68
N GLU A 520 25.06 2.55 -11.79
CA GLU A 520 23.70 2.73 -12.31
C GLU A 520 22.64 1.80 -11.71
N GLU A 521 23.01 0.85 -10.85
CA GLU A 521 22.09 -0.12 -10.24
C GLU A 521 20.90 0.57 -9.52
N MET A 522 21.20 1.59 -8.71
CA MET A 522 20.20 2.31 -7.94
C MET A 522 19.17 2.99 -8.85
N ILE A 523 19.61 3.70 -9.91
CA ILE A 523 18.67 4.38 -10.80
C ILE A 523 17.83 3.37 -11.60
N ILE A 524 18.43 2.29 -12.07
CA ILE A 524 17.73 1.23 -12.81
C ILE A 524 16.65 0.62 -11.93
N SER A 525 16.97 0.27 -10.67
CA SER A 525 16.03 -0.29 -9.72
C SER A 525 14.88 0.68 -9.38
N LYS A 526 15.19 1.96 -9.11
CA LYS A 526 14.18 2.99 -8.80
C LYS A 526 13.25 3.28 -10.00
N LEU A 527 13.79 3.41 -11.22
CA LEU A 527 12.97 3.65 -12.42
C LEU A 527 12.13 2.43 -12.80
N MET A 528 12.68 1.23 -12.65
CA MET A 528 11.94 -0.01 -12.84
C MET A 528 10.76 -0.08 -11.87
N LEU A 529 10.98 0.15 -10.57
CA LEU A 529 9.91 0.15 -9.58
C LEU A 529 8.84 1.19 -9.89
N ARG A 530 9.21 2.39 -10.35
CA ARG A 530 8.27 3.45 -10.75
C ARG A 530 7.42 3.10 -11.98
N SER A 531 7.89 2.17 -12.82
CA SER A 531 7.13 1.67 -13.96
C SER A 531 6.13 0.58 -13.59
N MET A 532 6.29 -0.05 -12.42
CA MET A 532 5.37 -1.06 -11.91
C MET A 532 4.07 -0.44 -11.41
N LYS A 533 2.97 -1.20 -11.50
CA LYS A 533 1.73 -0.89 -10.80
C LYS A 533 1.82 -1.36 -9.35
N GLN A 534 0.90 -0.91 -8.50
CA GLN A 534 0.80 -1.43 -7.14
C GLN A 534 0.02 -2.75 -7.13
N ALA A 535 0.47 -3.69 -6.28
CA ALA A 535 -0.31 -4.88 -6.01
C ALA A 535 -1.59 -4.51 -5.25
N LYS A 536 -2.71 -5.19 -5.56
CA LYS A 536 -4.03 -4.97 -4.95
C LYS A 536 -4.77 -6.29 -4.74
N TYR A 537 -5.83 -6.26 -3.97
CA TYR A 537 -6.75 -7.38 -3.89
C TYR A 537 -7.80 -7.28 -5.00
N ASP A 538 -8.15 -8.42 -5.59
CA ASP A 538 -9.14 -8.48 -6.66
C ASP A 538 -9.81 -9.87 -6.68
N PRO A 539 -11.13 -9.97 -6.98
CA PRO A 539 -11.77 -11.27 -7.22
C PRO A 539 -11.28 -11.99 -8.47
N GLN A 540 -10.70 -11.26 -9.44
CA GLN A 540 -10.15 -11.84 -10.67
C GLN A 540 -8.66 -12.17 -10.48
N GLY A 541 -8.33 -13.45 -10.59
CA GLY A 541 -6.94 -13.92 -10.51
C GLY A 541 -6.24 -13.75 -11.86
N ILE A 542 -5.52 -12.66 -12.03
CA ILE A 542 -4.70 -12.37 -13.22
C ILE A 542 -3.20 -12.66 -13.01
N GLY A 543 -2.82 -13.18 -11.85
CA GLY A 543 -1.44 -13.44 -11.49
C GLY A 543 -0.76 -12.27 -10.75
N HIS A 544 0.52 -12.46 -10.46
CA HIS A 544 1.34 -11.47 -9.74
C HIS A 544 2.66 -11.24 -10.46
N PHE A 545 2.75 -10.16 -11.23
CA PHE A 545 3.90 -9.85 -12.09
C PHE A 545 5.23 -9.87 -11.33
N GLY A 546 5.34 -9.15 -10.22
CA GLY A 546 6.59 -9.04 -9.45
C GLY A 546 7.09 -10.38 -8.89
N LEU A 547 6.18 -11.29 -8.52
CA LEU A 547 6.50 -12.65 -8.06
C LEU A 547 6.64 -13.66 -9.22
N ALA A 548 6.31 -13.25 -10.44
CA ALA A 548 6.27 -14.10 -11.63
C ALA A 548 5.45 -15.38 -11.39
N THR A 549 4.26 -15.27 -10.79
CA THR A 549 3.35 -16.37 -10.49
C THR A 549 1.98 -16.14 -11.08
N GLU A 550 1.34 -17.22 -11.56
CA GLU A 550 0.00 -17.18 -12.12
C GLU A 550 -1.09 -17.15 -11.04
N PHE A 551 -0.79 -17.70 -9.85
CA PHE A 551 -1.74 -17.80 -8.74
C PHE A 551 -1.14 -17.24 -7.49
N TYR A 552 -1.81 -16.25 -6.90
CA TYR A 552 -1.36 -15.69 -5.62
C TYR A 552 -2.52 -15.12 -4.81
N THR A 553 -2.49 -15.37 -3.53
CA THR A 553 -3.40 -14.79 -2.53
C THR A 553 -2.64 -14.51 -1.24
N HIS A 554 -3.29 -13.89 -0.30
CA HIS A 554 -2.81 -13.79 1.07
C HIS A 554 -3.66 -14.69 1.97
N PHE A 555 -3.01 -15.67 2.61
CA PHE A 555 -3.62 -16.66 3.49
C PHE A 555 -2.99 -16.64 4.88
N THR A 556 -1.76 -16.15 4.99
CA THR A 556 -0.86 -16.45 6.11
C THR A 556 -0.92 -15.46 7.29
N SER A 557 -1.74 -14.41 7.24
CA SER A 557 -1.78 -13.40 8.31
C SER A 557 -3.19 -12.85 8.62
N PRO A 558 -4.14 -13.70 9.06
CA PRO A 558 -5.53 -13.28 9.32
C PRO A 558 -5.70 -12.44 10.60
N ILE A 559 -4.73 -12.42 11.51
CA ILE A 559 -4.77 -11.54 12.69
C ILE A 559 -4.67 -10.08 12.28
N ARG A 560 -3.85 -9.79 11.26
CA ARG A 560 -3.49 -8.42 10.86
C ARG A 560 -3.96 -8.00 9.47
N ARG A 561 -4.53 -8.90 8.64
CA ARG A 561 -5.06 -8.57 7.31
C ARG A 561 -6.44 -9.16 7.11
N TYR A 562 -7.42 -8.32 6.81
CA TYR A 562 -8.79 -8.77 6.59
C TYR A 562 -8.98 -9.68 5.37
N PRO A 563 -8.28 -9.48 4.21
CA PRO A 563 -8.36 -10.42 3.10
C PRO A 563 -7.96 -11.85 3.45
N ASP A 564 -6.94 -12.03 4.30
CA ASP A 564 -6.54 -13.36 4.81
C ASP A 564 -7.67 -14.01 5.63
N LEU A 565 -8.34 -13.22 6.47
CA LEU A 565 -9.52 -13.68 7.21
C LEU A 565 -10.65 -14.12 6.25
N ILE A 566 -10.85 -13.39 5.14
CA ILE A 566 -11.81 -13.79 4.10
C ILE A 566 -11.37 -15.09 3.42
N VAL A 567 -10.09 -15.25 3.06
CA VAL A 567 -9.57 -16.53 2.51
C VAL A 567 -9.85 -17.67 3.47
N HIS A 568 -9.62 -17.49 4.78
CA HIS A 568 -9.96 -18.51 5.80
C HIS A 568 -11.44 -18.86 5.82
N ARG A 569 -12.34 -17.88 5.67
CA ARG A 569 -13.78 -18.13 5.57
C ARG A 569 -14.16 -18.88 4.30
N LEU A 570 -13.53 -18.57 3.17
CA LEU A 570 -13.74 -19.28 1.91
C LEU A 570 -13.23 -20.74 2.01
N ILE A 571 -12.08 -20.98 2.64
CA ILE A 571 -11.57 -22.30 2.96
C ILE A 571 -12.61 -23.07 3.80
N ARG A 572 -13.14 -22.43 4.85
CA ARG A 572 -14.14 -23.04 5.71
C ARG A 572 -15.41 -23.38 4.93
N THR A 573 -15.94 -22.44 4.16
CA THR A 573 -17.15 -22.62 3.35
C THR A 573 -17.02 -23.75 2.35
N TYR A 574 -15.94 -23.73 1.55
CA TYR A 574 -15.84 -24.65 0.41
C TYR A 574 -15.18 -26.00 0.76
N LEU A 575 -14.18 -26.05 1.64
CA LEU A 575 -13.46 -27.30 1.93
C LEU A 575 -13.94 -28.00 3.20
N ILE A 576 -14.28 -27.27 4.25
CA ILE A 576 -14.66 -27.84 5.55
C ILE A 576 -16.16 -28.14 5.58
N GLU A 577 -16.98 -27.11 5.33
CA GLU A 577 -18.45 -27.22 5.32
C GLU A 577 -19.00 -27.76 3.99
N LYS A 578 -18.18 -27.72 2.94
CA LYS A 578 -18.50 -28.21 1.59
C LYS A 578 -19.76 -27.58 0.99
N THR A 579 -19.99 -26.29 1.30
CA THR A 579 -21.16 -25.56 0.87
C THR A 579 -20.87 -24.83 -0.44
N MET A 580 -21.34 -25.39 -1.58
CA MET A 580 -21.14 -24.86 -2.93
C MET A 580 -22.46 -24.68 -3.69
N ASP A 581 -23.55 -24.38 -2.98
CA ASP A 581 -24.83 -24.10 -3.62
C ASP A 581 -24.85 -22.72 -4.29
N LYS A 582 -25.76 -22.51 -5.26
CA LYS A 582 -25.86 -21.27 -6.03
C LYS A 582 -26.02 -20.02 -5.19
N LYS A 583 -26.69 -20.11 -4.04
CA LYS A 583 -26.92 -18.98 -3.15
C LYS A 583 -25.63 -18.55 -2.46
N THR A 584 -24.87 -19.50 -1.94
CA THR A 584 -23.57 -19.26 -1.30
C THR A 584 -22.56 -18.70 -2.29
N ILE A 585 -22.46 -19.31 -3.48
CA ILE A 585 -21.57 -18.81 -4.56
C ILE A 585 -21.98 -17.40 -4.99
N GLY A 586 -23.29 -17.15 -5.20
CA GLY A 586 -23.79 -15.81 -5.56
C GLY A 586 -23.46 -14.76 -4.50
N SER A 587 -23.69 -15.09 -3.21
CA SER A 587 -23.39 -14.19 -2.10
C SER A 587 -21.93 -13.78 -2.04
N TRP A 588 -20.97 -14.71 -2.22
CA TRP A 588 -19.56 -14.39 -2.24
C TRP A 588 -19.16 -13.58 -3.49
N LYS A 589 -19.73 -13.93 -4.65
CA LYS A 589 -19.49 -13.18 -5.89
C LYS A 589 -19.89 -11.70 -5.75
N ASP A 590 -20.96 -11.41 -5.02
CA ASP A 590 -21.45 -10.04 -4.81
C ASP A 590 -20.62 -9.27 -3.76
N LYS A 591 -20.08 -9.95 -2.73
CA LYS A 591 -19.34 -9.32 -1.62
C LYS A 591 -17.86 -9.05 -1.94
N LEU A 592 -17.21 -9.99 -2.63
CA LEU A 592 -15.76 -9.95 -2.81
C LEU A 592 -15.23 -8.69 -3.52
N PRO A 593 -15.91 -8.11 -4.53
CA PRO A 593 -15.43 -6.87 -5.16
C PRO A 593 -15.34 -5.69 -4.19
N GLU A 594 -16.31 -5.52 -3.31
CA GLU A 594 -16.31 -4.47 -2.30
C GLU A 594 -15.21 -4.69 -1.27
N ILE A 595 -15.08 -5.94 -0.77
CA ILE A 595 -14.04 -6.32 0.19
C ILE A 595 -12.66 -6.04 -0.40
N ALA A 596 -12.40 -6.47 -1.63
CA ALA A 596 -11.11 -6.28 -2.30
C ALA A 596 -10.75 -4.79 -2.46
N ARG A 597 -11.71 -3.98 -2.93
CA ARG A 597 -11.52 -2.54 -3.11
C ARG A 597 -11.28 -1.82 -1.77
N HIS A 598 -12.10 -2.11 -0.76
CA HIS A 598 -11.98 -1.49 0.56
C HIS A 598 -10.65 -1.82 1.22
N THR A 599 -10.29 -3.09 1.29
CA THR A 599 -9.05 -3.54 1.96
C THR A 599 -7.79 -3.07 1.24
N SER A 600 -7.79 -2.99 -0.10
CA SER A 600 -6.69 -2.37 -0.86
C SER A 600 -6.56 -0.87 -0.55
N GLY A 601 -7.68 -0.17 -0.34
CA GLY A 601 -7.68 1.23 0.11
C GLY A 601 -7.12 1.40 1.51
N ARG A 602 -7.54 0.55 2.46
CA ARG A 602 -7.05 0.59 3.86
C ARG A 602 -5.56 0.25 3.97
N GLU A 603 -5.08 -0.71 3.17
CA GLU A 603 -3.65 -1.03 3.09
C GLU A 603 -2.83 0.19 2.66
N ARG A 604 -3.26 0.91 1.62
CA ARG A 604 -2.59 2.16 1.19
C ARG A 604 -2.57 3.21 2.30
N THR A 605 -3.70 3.39 2.99
CA THR A 605 -3.78 4.33 4.13
C THR A 605 -2.79 3.96 5.24
N ALA A 606 -2.65 2.66 5.56
CA ALA A 606 -1.70 2.18 6.55
C ALA A 606 -0.25 2.47 6.12
N VAL A 607 0.12 2.13 4.88
CA VAL A 607 1.47 2.40 4.32
C VAL A 607 1.79 3.90 4.30
N ASP A 608 0.81 4.75 3.95
CA ASP A 608 1.01 6.21 3.94
C ASP A 608 1.22 6.74 5.37
N ALA A 609 0.50 6.22 6.37
CA ALA A 609 0.69 6.59 7.78
C ALA A 609 2.04 6.11 8.34
N GLU A 610 2.45 4.88 8.02
CA GLU A 610 3.78 4.35 8.36
C GLU A 610 4.89 5.25 7.81
N ARG A 611 4.79 5.60 6.51
CA ARG A 611 5.76 6.50 5.86
C ARG A 611 5.79 7.89 6.52
N ASP A 612 4.63 8.49 6.76
CA ASP A 612 4.56 9.81 7.39
C ASP A 612 5.20 9.81 8.78
N THR A 613 5.04 8.73 9.57
CA THR A 613 5.68 8.62 10.89
C THR A 613 7.18 8.38 10.79
N ASP A 614 7.64 7.59 9.83
CA ASP A 614 9.06 7.40 9.55
C ASP A 614 9.73 8.71 9.11
N ASP A 615 9.12 9.45 8.18
CA ASP A 615 9.63 10.73 7.69
C ASP A 615 9.68 11.77 8.80
N LEU A 616 8.65 11.83 9.66
CA LEU A 616 8.63 12.67 10.86
C LEU A 616 9.82 12.37 11.78
N LYS A 617 10.02 11.11 12.12
CA LYS A 617 11.07 10.69 13.06
C LYS A 617 12.48 10.83 12.45
N LYS A 618 12.63 10.63 11.16
CA LYS A 618 13.87 10.93 10.43
C LYS A 618 14.18 12.43 10.44
N ALA A 619 13.15 13.28 10.25
CA ALA A 619 13.30 14.72 10.37
C ALA A 619 13.68 15.15 11.80
N GLU A 620 13.04 14.58 12.83
CA GLU A 620 13.37 14.81 14.24
C GLU A 620 14.84 14.44 14.54
N TYR A 621 15.28 13.27 14.10
CA TYR A 621 16.67 12.83 14.22
C TYR A 621 17.65 13.81 13.57
N MET A 622 17.34 14.34 12.40
CA MET A 622 18.20 15.26 11.66
C MET A 622 18.14 16.71 12.20
N ALA A 623 17.06 17.10 12.88
CA ALA A 623 16.94 18.43 13.47
C ALA A 623 18.01 18.69 14.54
N GLU A 624 18.46 17.67 15.26
CA GLU A 624 19.55 17.77 16.23
C GLU A 624 20.95 17.80 15.59
N ARG A 625 21.04 17.56 14.28
CA ARG A 625 22.30 17.41 13.51
C ARG A 625 22.50 18.49 12.48
N ILE A 626 21.83 19.63 12.63
CA ILE A 626 22.01 20.79 11.75
C ILE A 626 23.45 21.28 11.86
N GLY A 627 24.11 21.43 10.70
CA GLY A 627 25.51 21.85 10.60
C GLY A 627 26.49 20.69 10.41
N GLU A 628 26.05 19.44 10.59
CA GLU A 628 26.89 18.25 10.34
C GLU A 628 27.01 17.93 8.84
N GLU A 629 28.11 17.29 8.48
CA GLU A 629 28.41 16.89 7.12
C GLU A 629 28.32 15.36 6.96
N TYR A 630 27.69 14.94 5.86
CA TYR A 630 27.49 13.53 5.55
C TYR A 630 27.89 13.20 4.11
N THR A 631 28.32 11.97 3.90
CA THR A 631 28.42 11.39 2.56
C THR A 631 27.08 10.75 2.21
N GLY A 632 26.61 10.98 1.00
CA GLY A 632 25.38 10.39 0.50
C GLY A 632 25.44 10.15 -1.00
N VAL A 633 24.40 9.56 -1.54
CA VAL A 633 24.26 9.25 -2.96
C VAL A 633 23.07 10.01 -3.52
N ILE A 634 23.20 10.62 -4.69
CA ILE A 634 22.09 11.28 -5.37
C ILE A 634 21.04 10.22 -5.71
N SER A 635 19.90 10.30 -5.07
CA SER A 635 18.78 9.36 -5.18
C SER A 635 17.76 9.78 -6.25
N SER A 636 17.63 11.09 -6.50
CA SER A 636 16.74 11.64 -7.52
C SER A 636 17.26 13.00 -8.01
N VAL A 637 16.95 13.33 -9.26
CA VAL A 637 17.24 14.63 -9.88
C VAL A 637 15.95 15.20 -10.44
N THR A 638 15.66 16.45 -10.07
CA THR A 638 14.45 17.17 -10.48
C THR A 638 14.82 18.55 -11.03
N SER A 639 13.86 19.24 -11.62
CA SER A 639 14.07 20.61 -12.11
C SER A 639 14.41 21.64 -11.01
N PHE A 640 14.04 21.35 -9.75
CA PHE A 640 14.25 22.23 -8.61
C PHE A 640 15.42 21.84 -7.71
N GLY A 641 16.03 20.64 -7.91
CA GLY A 641 17.19 20.24 -7.13
C GLY A 641 17.51 18.75 -7.18
N LEU A 642 18.41 18.37 -6.29
CA LEU A 642 18.93 17.02 -6.13
C LEU A 642 18.45 16.45 -4.81
N PHE A 643 17.86 15.28 -4.81
CA PHE A 643 17.66 14.51 -3.56
C PHE A 643 18.89 13.66 -3.31
N VAL A 644 19.38 13.71 -2.08
CA VAL A 644 20.55 12.97 -1.63
C VAL A 644 20.14 12.05 -0.49
N GLU A 645 20.37 10.76 -0.68
CA GLU A 645 20.12 9.72 0.31
C GLU A 645 21.42 9.42 1.07
N LEU A 646 21.38 9.54 2.37
CA LEU A 646 22.50 9.24 3.26
C LEU A 646 22.67 7.71 3.42
N GLU A 647 23.75 7.30 4.06
CA GLU A 647 24.03 5.87 4.28
C GLU A 647 22.94 5.17 5.10
N ASN A 648 22.31 5.88 6.04
CA ASN A 648 21.19 5.41 6.85
C ASN A 648 19.81 5.60 6.19
N THR A 649 19.76 5.79 4.86
CA THR A 649 18.57 5.99 4.04
C THR A 649 17.77 7.28 4.27
N ILE A 650 18.26 8.19 5.10
CA ILE A 650 17.64 9.52 5.24
C ILE A 650 17.87 10.31 3.96
N GLU A 651 16.80 10.83 3.39
CA GLU A 651 16.86 11.63 2.16
C GLU A 651 16.63 13.12 2.47
N GLY A 652 17.42 13.98 1.83
CA GLY A 652 17.27 15.43 1.93
C GLY A 652 17.47 16.13 0.58
N LEU A 653 16.96 17.35 0.46
CA LEU A 653 16.97 18.15 -0.76
C LEU A 653 18.15 19.12 -0.79
N VAL A 654 18.99 19.03 -1.82
CA VAL A 654 19.87 20.12 -2.25
C VAL A 654 19.13 20.93 -3.31
N HIS A 655 18.49 22.03 -2.91
CA HIS A 655 17.78 22.89 -3.87
C HIS A 655 18.77 23.52 -4.87
N VAL A 656 18.36 23.67 -6.14
CA VAL A 656 19.21 24.16 -7.23
C VAL A 656 19.86 25.53 -6.91
N SER A 657 19.21 26.38 -6.11
CA SER A 657 19.75 27.67 -5.67
C SER A 657 20.99 27.56 -4.77
N TYR A 658 21.23 26.41 -4.13
CA TYR A 658 22.43 26.14 -3.33
C TYR A 658 23.60 25.61 -4.16
N LEU A 659 23.39 25.31 -5.46
CA LEU A 659 24.46 24.99 -6.39
C LEU A 659 25.02 26.29 -6.99
N THR A 660 25.77 27.04 -6.19
CA THR A 660 26.18 28.43 -6.49
C THR A 660 27.39 28.55 -7.43
N ASP A 661 28.04 27.44 -7.76
CA ASP A 661 29.25 27.41 -8.60
C ASP A 661 28.96 27.55 -10.11
N ASP A 662 27.71 27.31 -10.54
CA ASP A 662 27.27 27.48 -11.93
C ASP A 662 25.74 27.69 -12.01
N TYR A 663 25.23 27.94 -13.23
CA TYR A 663 23.81 27.85 -13.53
C TYR A 663 23.53 26.43 -14.02
N TYR A 664 22.61 25.74 -13.36
CA TYR A 664 22.28 24.34 -13.64
C TYR A 664 20.92 24.21 -14.30
N HIS A 665 20.84 23.38 -15.33
CA HIS A 665 19.59 23.00 -15.98
C HIS A 665 19.36 21.49 -15.85
N PHE A 666 18.11 21.10 -15.76
CA PHE A 666 17.69 19.71 -15.67
C PHE A 666 17.59 19.09 -17.07
N ASP A 667 18.25 17.97 -17.26
CA ASP A 667 18.15 17.12 -18.45
C ASP A 667 17.24 15.93 -18.10
N GLU A 668 15.99 15.99 -18.58
CA GLU A 668 14.96 15.01 -18.31
C GLU A 668 15.30 13.63 -18.93
N GLN A 669 15.92 13.62 -20.11
CA GLN A 669 16.28 12.37 -20.78
C GLN A 669 17.34 11.55 -20.03
N HIS A 670 18.25 12.22 -19.34
CA HIS A 670 19.37 11.59 -18.66
C HIS A 670 19.26 11.63 -17.13
N TYR A 671 18.15 12.16 -16.60
CA TYR A 671 17.98 12.39 -15.16
C TYR A 671 19.21 13.05 -14.52
N ALA A 672 19.66 14.14 -15.12
CA ALA A 672 20.89 14.79 -14.74
C ALA A 672 20.71 16.31 -14.60
N MET A 673 21.49 16.91 -13.71
CA MET A 673 21.63 18.36 -13.57
C MET A 673 22.97 18.78 -14.18
N ILE A 674 22.94 19.67 -15.18
CA ILE A 674 24.12 20.04 -15.99
C ILE A 674 24.41 21.52 -15.84
N GLY A 675 25.63 21.85 -15.41
CA GLY A 675 26.13 23.23 -15.32
C GLY A 675 26.48 23.81 -16.68
N GLU A 676 25.95 24.98 -17.01
CA GLU A 676 26.12 25.63 -18.33
C GLU A 676 27.56 26.00 -18.62
N ARG A 677 28.26 26.58 -17.68
CA ARG A 677 29.61 27.11 -17.84
C ARG A 677 30.69 26.05 -17.58
N THR A 678 30.56 25.34 -16.46
CA THR A 678 31.57 24.37 -16.02
C THR A 678 31.41 23.05 -16.72
N GLY A 679 30.21 22.72 -17.23
CA GLY A 679 29.87 21.41 -17.73
C GLY A 679 29.86 20.34 -16.64
N LYS A 680 29.82 20.72 -15.38
CA LYS A 680 29.72 19.83 -14.23
C LYS A 680 28.37 19.12 -14.25
N VAL A 681 28.37 17.83 -14.02
CA VAL A 681 27.15 17.01 -14.10
C VAL A 681 26.92 16.31 -12.78
N TYR A 682 25.68 16.38 -12.30
CA TYR A 682 25.16 15.59 -11.19
C TYR A 682 24.16 14.57 -11.73
N LYS A 683 24.36 13.29 -11.41
CA LYS A 683 23.51 12.18 -11.85
C LYS A 683 23.08 11.33 -10.68
N ILE A 684 21.97 10.63 -10.82
CA ILE A 684 21.53 9.61 -9.87
C ILE A 684 22.62 8.54 -9.72
N GLY A 685 22.81 8.03 -8.50
CA GLY A 685 23.83 7.05 -8.15
C GLY A 685 25.23 7.66 -7.87
N GLN A 686 25.39 8.98 -7.99
CA GLN A 686 26.67 9.64 -7.74
C GLN A 686 26.84 9.95 -6.26
N GLU A 687 28.01 9.59 -5.72
CA GLU A 687 28.40 9.96 -4.36
C GLU A 687 28.69 11.46 -4.26
N VAL A 688 28.18 12.08 -3.24
CA VAL A 688 28.35 13.51 -2.94
C VAL A 688 28.50 13.73 -1.42
N LYS A 689 29.12 14.85 -1.06
CA LYS A 689 29.19 15.27 0.33
C LYS A 689 28.25 16.45 0.55
N VAL A 690 27.39 16.35 1.54
CA VAL A 690 26.36 17.33 1.86
C VAL A 690 26.45 17.75 3.32
N LYS A 691 25.90 18.92 3.62
CA LYS A 691 25.77 19.47 4.98
C LYS A 691 24.30 19.74 5.27
N VAL A 692 23.84 19.39 6.46
CA VAL A 692 22.47 19.68 6.92
C VAL A 692 22.35 21.17 7.20
N THR A 693 21.43 21.86 6.55
CA THR A 693 21.24 23.30 6.69
C THR A 693 19.98 23.68 7.44
N ALA A 694 18.89 22.97 7.20
CA ALA A 694 17.62 23.19 7.85
C ALA A 694 16.80 21.92 7.91
N VAL A 695 15.87 21.83 8.86
CA VAL A 695 14.86 20.79 8.93
C VAL A 695 13.52 21.46 9.18
N ASN A 696 12.55 21.17 8.32
CA ASN A 696 11.18 21.63 8.47
C ASN A 696 10.33 20.49 9.07
N MET A 697 10.02 20.60 10.36
CA MET A 697 9.25 19.59 11.08
C MET A 697 7.79 19.47 10.61
N ASP A 698 7.20 20.57 10.10
CA ASP A 698 5.81 20.56 9.60
C ASP A 698 5.68 19.87 8.23
N GLU A 699 6.75 19.81 7.47
CA GLU A 699 6.80 19.19 6.14
C GLU A 699 7.64 17.90 6.15
N HIS A 700 8.23 17.55 7.28
CA HIS A 700 9.17 16.45 7.45
C HIS A 700 10.31 16.52 6.40
N ALA A 701 10.68 17.74 6.02
CA ALA A 701 11.65 17.99 4.96
C ALA A 701 13.02 18.36 5.52
N ILE A 702 14.06 17.80 4.91
CA ILE A 702 15.45 18.01 5.29
C ILE A 702 16.15 18.71 4.14
N ASP A 703 16.74 19.87 4.41
CA ASP A 703 17.49 20.66 3.45
C ASP A 703 18.99 20.42 3.61
N PHE A 704 19.63 20.16 2.50
CA PHE A 704 21.07 20.00 2.40
C PHE A 704 21.72 21.09 1.56
N GLU A 705 22.96 21.42 1.89
CA GLU A 705 23.87 22.19 1.06
C GLU A 705 24.96 21.28 0.48
N MET A 706 25.32 21.48 -0.78
CA MET A 706 26.37 20.71 -1.43
C MET A 706 27.76 21.16 -0.95
N VAL A 707 28.49 20.28 -0.30
CA VAL A 707 29.89 20.51 0.13
C VAL A 707 30.86 20.15 -1.00
N SER A 708 30.68 18.96 -1.58
CA SER A 708 31.49 18.52 -2.72
C SER A 708 30.78 17.45 -3.53
N GLY A 709 31.08 17.38 -4.83
CA GLY A 709 30.51 16.40 -5.76
C GLY A 709 30.47 16.96 -7.19
N GLY A 710 29.88 16.19 -8.09
CA GLY A 710 29.79 16.52 -9.52
C GLY A 710 31.05 16.12 -10.30
N VAL A 711 30.84 15.46 -11.44
CA VAL A 711 31.91 15.02 -12.35
C VAL A 711 32.03 16.02 -13.49
N PRO A 712 33.24 16.46 -13.89
CA PRO A 712 33.42 17.25 -15.10
C PRO A 712 32.87 16.48 -16.31
N SER A 713 32.10 17.13 -17.16
CA SER A 713 31.62 16.53 -18.39
C SER A 713 32.84 16.18 -19.28
N GLU A 714 32.92 14.95 -19.74
CA GLU A 714 33.86 14.60 -20.82
C GLU A 714 33.41 15.33 -22.09
N ARG A 715 33.89 16.56 -22.29
CA ARG A 715 33.74 17.24 -23.57
C ARG A 715 34.49 16.40 -24.61
N LYS A 716 33.76 15.57 -25.38
CA LYS A 716 34.25 15.03 -26.66
C LYS A 716 34.68 16.21 -27.49
N GLY A 717 35.99 16.50 -27.49
CA GLY A 717 36.56 17.61 -28.22
C GLY A 717 36.14 17.51 -29.69
N LYS A 718 35.36 18.47 -30.16
CA LYS A 718 35.09 18.68 -31.58
C LYS A 718 36.48 18.88 -32.23
N LYS A 719 37.04 17.84 -32.88
CA LYS A 719 38.19 17.96 -33.77
C LYS A 719 37.82 19.05 -34.78
N LYS A 720 38.47 20.22 -34.70
CA LYS A 720 38.40 21.23 -35.74
C LYS A 720 38.83 20.57 -37.05
N PRO A 721 38.08 20.72 -38.16
CA PRO A 721 38.53 20.19 -39.44
C PRO A 721 39.79 20.92 -39.87
N GLY A 722 40.90 20.17 -40.02
CA GLY A 722 42.18 20.69 -40.43
C GLY A 722 42.08 21.41 -41.77
N LYS A 723 42.50 22.68 -41.83
CA LYS A 723 42.64 23.43 -43.08
C LYS A 723 43.64 22.71 -43.96
N LYS A 724 43.17 22.11 -45.08
CA LYS A 724 44.02 21.65 -46.18
C LYS A 724 44.71 22.87 -46.83
N ILE A 725 45.99 23.05 -46.57
CA ILE A 725 46.82 23.99 -47.30
C ILE A 725 46.96 23.46 -48.73
N LYS A 726 46.32 24.15 -49.72
CA LYS A 726 46.58 23.91 -51.14
C LYS A 726 47.95 24.46 -51.51
N ALA A 727 48.90 23.59 -51.72
CA ALA A 727 50.18 23.94 -52.34
C ALA A 727 49.94 24.35 -53.82
N LYS A 728 50.19 25.62 -54.14
CA LYS A 728 50.28 26.10 -55.56
C LYS A 728 51.52 25.53 -56.18
N LYS A 729 51.38 24.61 -57.16
CA LYS A 729 52.44 24.32 -58.11
C LYS A 729 52.47 25.46 -59.17
N LYS A 730 53.61 26.14 -59.25
CA LYS A 730 53.99 26.94 -60.38
C LYS A 730 54.56 26.03 -61.49
N ARG A 731 54.10 26.26 -62.67
CA ARG A 731 54.32 25.80 -64.02
C ARG A 731 53.51 24.60 -64.46
#